data_6158f1da6f516a47a7ac5500c1d62265
#
_entry.id   6158f1da6f516a47a7ac5500c1d62265
#
_cell.length_a   1.000
_cell.length_b   1.000
_cell.length_c   1.000
_cell.angle_alpha   90.00
_cell.angle_beta   90.00
_cell.angle_gamma   90.00
#
_symmetry.space_group_name_H-M   'P 1'
#
loop_
_entity.id
_entity.type
_entity.pdbx_description
1 polymer ?
#
loop_
_entity_poly.entity_id
_entity_poly.type
_entity_poly.pdbx_seq_one_letter_code
_entity_poly.pdbx_strand_id
1 'polypeptide(L)'
;MIFTLLFLLLLPASPPDTLALDASVVSAFRQPEKIIPAQTLQGEQLEKLNALSVADAIRYFSGVQIKDYGGIGGLKTINVRSMGSQHVGVFYDGIQLGNAQNGQIDLGKYSLENMESVTLYNGQKSTAVQSAKDYASASAVYLQTRTPVFSGSRRTNFKATLAGGSFGTINPSVLWEQKLGGSVSNSFNAEYLYTTGKYKFTYQKLDGYDTTAVRQNGDVRALRIEEGLFGRIPDGQWRLKFYFYDSERGYPGAFVRQIPGTFRHEDRQWDTDFFTQGSFYKKWGDYRLNASFKYAYDYLHYLSDPRIDVSTMYVDNHYRQQEAYLSLAQSYDIFQWWDVDLAADWQFNTLDADLVNFVYPSRNTLLAALSTSLRWSRLKLQGSLLYTFVDDQAREAGAAAEKRNEWTPTAVLQLIPFRDKNFTVRAFYKRIFRMPTLNDLYYTFIGNKYLKPEFTTQYDVGLTWDKYWTRGIFKKLNTTLDAYYNVVENKIIATPASNQFQWTMVNLGLVKIRGIDAAVGSSLALGPVSADLRLTYTYQKAQDFTDPESPWYGGQIPYIPWHSGSFTAGFSYARWTLNYSFIYTGERYESVANIPENYAQPWYTSDLSLARSFALGGHELRGTLEVNNIFNQQYEVVQCYPMPGTNFRLILSFLL
;
A
#
# COMPACT_ATOMS: atom_id res chain seq x y z
N MET A 1 10.50 -25.55 27.86
CA MET A 1 9.60 -25.53 26.70
C MET A 1 10.27 -24.92 25.43
N ILE A 2 11.00 -23.83 25.50
CA ILE A 2 11.71 -23.21 24.34
C ILE A 2 12.85 -24.13 23.84
N PHE A 3 13.61 -24.78 24.72
CA PHE A 3 14.69 -25.71 24.35
C PHE A 3 14.19 -27.00 23.67
N THR A 4 12.99 -27.48 24.02
CA THR A 4 12.41 -28.67 23.39
C THR A 4 11.90 -28.38 21.96
N LEU A 5 11.41 -27.16 21.70
CA LEU A 5 11.03 -26.73 20.34
C LEU A 5 12.25 -26.53 19.44
N LEU A 6 13.38 -26.04 19.99
CA LEU A 6 14.64 -25.88 19.24
C LEU A 6 15.23 -27.24 18.82
N PHE A 7 15.05 -28.28 19.64
CA PHE A 7 15.52 -29.64 19.37
C PHE A 7 14.69 -30.34 18.27
N LEU A 8 13.40 -30.06 18.17
CA LEU A 8 12.53 -30.51 17.08
C LEU A 8 12.90 -29.91 15.71
N LEU A 9 13.49 -28.72 15.70
CA LEU A 9 13.97 -28.07 14.48
C LEU A 9 15.25 -28.69 13.90
N LEU A 10 15.98 -29.50 14.67
CA LEU A 10 17.29 -30.09 14.31
C LEU A 10 17.23 -31.58 13.90
N LEU A 11 16.05 -32.22 13.87
CA LEU A 11 15.96 -33.62 13.45
C LEU A 11 16.30 -33.80 11.96
N PRO A 12 17.08 -34.85 11.59
CA PRO A 12 17.49 -35.09 10.22
C PRO A 12 16.29 -35.34 9.30
N ALA A 13 16.31 -34.76 8.11
CA ALA A 13 15.29 -34.93 7.09
C ALA A 13 15.35 -36.33 6.48
N SER A 14 14.21 -37.00 6.38
CA SER A 14 14.05 -38.14 5.48
C SER A 14 14.28 -37.67 4.03
N PRO A 15 14.79 -38.54 3.12
CA PRO A 15 15.01 -38.15 1.72
C PRO A 15 13.71 -37.66 1.09
N PRO A 16 13.77 -36.71 0.16
CA PRO A 16 12.59 -36.09 -0.42
C PRO A 16 11.84 -37.13 -1.27
N ASP A 17 10.62 -37.46 -0.88
CA ASP A 17 9.64 -37.88 -1.86
C ASP A 17 9.48 -36.71 -2.84
N THR A 18 9.81 -36.94 -4.08
CA THR A 18 9.52 -36.02 -5.19
C THR A 18 8.01 -35.89 -5.26
N LEU A 19 7.45 -34.92 -4.50
CA LEU A 19 6.12 -34.39 -4.78
C LEU A 19 6.26 -33.72 -6.15
N ALA A 20 5.85 -34.44 -7.20
CA ALA A 20 5.53 -33.85 -8.47
C ALA A 20 4.54 -32.74 -8.14
N LEU A 21 4.95 -31.49 -8.30
CA LEU A 21 4.05 -30.36 -8.39
C LEU A 21 3.15 -30.69 -9.59
N ASP A 22 1.97 -31.22 -9.32
CA ASP A 22 0.89 -31.20 -10.28
C ASP A 22 0.82 -29.77 -10.77
N ALA A 23 1.07 -29.62 -12.07
CA ALA A 23 0.98 -28.34 -12.73
C ALA A 23 -0.39 -27.77 -12.34
N SER A 24 -0.37 -26.80 -11.43
CA SER A 24 -1.55 -26.03 -11.16
C SER A 24 -2.01 -25.53 -12.51
N VAL A 25 -3.13 -26.03 -12.98
CA VAL A 25 -3.85 -25.47 -14.10
C VAL A 25 -4.32 -24.12 -13.58
N VAL A 26 -3.39 -23.18 -13.55
CA VAL A 26 -3.71 -21.77 -13.67
C VAL A 26 -4.43 -21.75 -15.01
N SER A 27 -5.76 -21.71 -14.97
CA SER A 27 -6.52 -21.28 -16.11
C SER A 27 -6.04 -19.86 -16.35
N ALA A 28 -5.00 -19.78 -17.17
CA ALA A 28 -4.50 -18.53 -17.67
C ALA A 28 -5.62 -17.98 -18.55
N PHE A 29 -6.57 -17.25 -17.92
CA PHE A 29 -7.07 -16.07 -18.60
C PHE A 29 -5.78 -15.34 -18.94
N ARG A 30 -5.42 -15.35 -20.21
CA ARG A 30 -4.26 -14.65 -20.75
C ARG A 30 -4.38 -13.24 -20.20
N GLN A 31 -3.63 -12.96 -19.12
CA GLN A 31 -3.66 -11.60 -18.56
C GLN A 31 -3.27 -10.70 -19.70
N PRO A 32 -4.10 -9.72 -20.07
CA PRO A 32 -3.76 -8.83 -21.17
C PRO A 32 -2.37 -8.29 -20.89
N GLU A 33 -1.52 -8.38 -21.89
CA GLU A 33 -0.10 -8.07 -21.80
C GLU A 33 0.03 -6.62 -21.30
N LYS A 34 0.52 -6.47 -20.06
CA LYS A 34 0.62 -5.17 -19.37
C LYS A 34 1.57 -4.26 -20.15
N ILE A 35 1.13 -3.07 -20.52
CA ILE A 35 1.99 -2.07 -21.19
C ILE A 35 2.88 -1.40 -20.14
N ILE A 36 2.31 -0.99 -19.00
CA ILE A 36 3.06 -0.45 -17.86
C ILE A 36 3.41 -1.62 -16.95
N PRO A 37 4.70 -1.86 -16.66
CA PRO A 37 5.08 -2.92 -15.75
C PRO A 37 4.64 -2.54 -14.33
N ALA A 38 4.25 -3.55 -13.59
CA ALA A 38 3.92 -3.44 -12.20
C ALA A 38 5.04 -4.02 -11.35
N GLN A 39 5.29 -3.43 -10.22
CA GLN A 39 6.04 -4.07 -9.16
C GLN A 39 5.07 -4.94 -8.37
N THR A 40 5.31 -6.23 -8.31
CA THR A 40 4.41 -7.19 -7.66
C THR A 40 5.17 -8.03 -6.65
N LEU A 41 4.57 -8.22 -5.48
CA LEU A 41 4.91 -9.24 -4.49
C LEU A 41 3.71 -10.19 -4.40
N GLN A 42 3.92 -11.49 -4.58
CA GLN A 42 2.86 -12.49 -4.60
C GLN A 42 3.28 -13.83 -4.01
N GLY A 43 2.32 -14.56 -3.44
CA GLY A 43 2.52 -15.91 -2.91
C GLY A 43 3.72 -15.99 -1.96
N GLU A 44 4.66 -16.90 -2.22
CA GLU A 44 5.86 -17.07 -1.41
C GLU A 44 6.72 -15.81 -1.24
N GLN A 45 6.69 -14.87 -2.17
CA GLN A 45 7.44 -13.62 -2.04
C GLN A 45 6.92 -12.77 -0.88
N LEU A 46 5.60 -12.77 -0.63
CA LEU A 46 5.01 -12.11 0.54
C LEU A 46 5.35 -12.86 1.83
N GLU A 47 5.27 -14.20 1.81
CA GLU A 47 5.59 -15.04 2.97
C GLU A 47 7.07 -15.01 3.37
N LYS A 48 7.96 -14.70 2.43
CA LYS A 48 9.42 -14.57 2.68
C LYS A 48 9.82 -13.24 3.32
N LEU A 49 8.92 -12.25 3.38
CA LEU A 49 9.17 -10.96 4.03
C LEU A 49 8.77 -11.03 5.51
N ASN A 50 9.55 -10.39 6.37
CA ASN A 50 9.20 -10.23 7.78
C ASN A 50 8.18 -9.10 7.95
N ALA A 51 7.03 -9.23 7.31
CA ALA A 51 6.00 -8.20 7.25
C ALA A 51 4.75 -8.61 8.03
N LEU A 52 4.15 -7.68 8.78
CA LEU A 52 2.88 -7.85 9.49
C LEU A 52 1.70 -7.32 8.69
N SER A 53 1.94 -6.28 7.91
CA SER A 53 0.91 -5.55 7.17
C SER A 53 1.33 -5.30 5.72
N VAL A 54 0.36 -4.88 4.92
CA VAL A 54 0.62 -4.42 3.55
C VAL A 54 1.65 -3.28 3.53
N ALA A 55 1.61 -2.36 4.51
CA ALA A 55 2.58 -1.27 4.61
C ALA A 55 4.02 -1.78 4.74
N ASP A 56 4.23 -2.87 5.51
CA ASP A 56 5.56 -3.44 5.70
C ASP A 56 6.08 -4.14 4.43
N ALA A 57 5.18 -4.77 3.65
CA ALA A 57 5.55 -5.42 2.40
C ALA A 57 5.87 -4.42 1.28
N ILE A 58 5.07 -3.36 1.13
CA ILE A 58 5.19 -2.43 0.01
C ILE A 58 6.44 -1.53 0.09
N ARG A 59 7.07 -1.41 1.27
CA ARG A 59 8.33 -0.66 1.46
C ARG A 59 9.51 -1.22 0.64
N TYR A 60 9.41 -2.44 0.14
CA TYR A 60 10.41 -3.08 -0.72
C TYR A 60 10.26 -2.73 -2.21
N PHE A 61 9.27 -1.91 -2.59
CA PHE A 61 9.14 -1.42 -3.96
C PHE A 61 10.00 -0.17 -4.20
N SER A 62 10.56 -0.04 -5.41
CA SER A 62 11.24 1.20 -5.79
C SER A 62 10.25 2.36 -5.92
N GLY A 63 10.70 3.58 -5.62
CA GLY A 63 9.86 4.78 -5.65
C GLY A 63 8.88 4.92 -4.49
N VAL A 64 8.87 3.98 -3.54
CA VAL A 64 7.95 3.97 -2.40
C VAL A 64 8.61 4.48 -1.13
N GLN A 65 7.88 5.30 -0.40
CA GLN A 65 8.21 5.74 0.95
C GLN A 65 7.00 5.52 1.85
N ILE A 66 7.23 4.91 2.99
CA ILE A 66 6.22 4.78 4.04
C ILE A 66 6.54 5.79 5.13
N LYS A 67 5.58 6.67 5.44
CA LYS A 67 5.59 7.43 6.68
C LYS A 67 5.04 6.52 7.77
N ASP A 68 5.85 6.26 8.78
CA ASP A 68 5.53 5.41 9.93
C ASP A 68 5.73 6.22 11.21
N TYR A 69 4.67 6.38 11.99
CA TYR A 69 4.67 7.14 13.25
C TYR A 69 5.01 6.26 14.46
N GLY A 70 5.68 5.16 14.21
CA GLY A 70 6.35 4.33 15.19
C GLY A 70 5.54 3.15 15.71
N GLY A 71 6.18 1.97 15.68
CA GLY A 71 5.66 0.75 16.23
C GLY A 71 4.59 0.03 15.40
N ILE A 72 3.98 -0.99 15.99
CA ILE A 72 3.00 -1.84 15.30
C ILE A 72 1.70 -1.07 15.04
N GLY A 73 1.26 -0.23 15.99
CA GLY A 73 0.02 0.53 15.91
C GLY A 73 0.12 1.91 15.26
N GLY A 74 1.32 2.34 14.87
CA GLY A 74 1.51 3.64 14.22
C GLY A 74 0.75 3.76 12.89
N LEU A 75 0.29 4.97 12.58
CA LEU A 75 -0.27 5.29 11.27
C LEU A 75 0.79 5.04 10.19
N LYS A 76 0.44 4.30 9.12
CA LYS A 76 1.34 3.97 8.02
C LYS A 76 0.74 4.40 6.69
N THR A 77 1.24 5.51 6.14
CA THR A 77 0.79 6.02 4.85
C THR A 77 1.85 5.85 3.77
N ILE A 78 1.39 5.57 2.54
CA ILE A 78 2.27 5.40 1.39
C ILE A 78 2.41 6.72 0.61
N ASN A 79 3.63 7.01 0.18
CA ASN A 79 3.95 8.05 -0.79
C ASN A 79 4.74 7.42 -1.95
N VAL A 80 4.29 7.63 -3.17
CA VAL A 80 4.94 7.10 -4.38
C VAL A 80 5.55 8.25 -5.16
N ARG A 81 6.86 8.17 -5.46
CA ARG A 81 7.59 9.18 -6.22
C ARG A 81 7.37 10.61 -5.72
N SER A 82 7.24 10.76 -4.39
CA SER A 82 7.11 12.06 -3.68
C SER A 82 5.89 12.93 -4.07
N MET A 83 4.92 12.39 -4.77
CA MET A 83 3.72 13.15 -5.18
C MET A 83 2.77 13.42 -3.99
N GLY A 84 2.87 12.62 -2.93
CA GLY A 84 2.01 12.69 -1.75
C GLY A 84 1.09 11.47 -1.63
N SER A 85 0.73 11.10 -0.40
CA SER A 85 -0.09 9.93 -0.12
C SER A 85 -1.52 10.03 -0.67
N GLN A 86 -2.03 11.24 -0.83
CA GLN A 86 -3.37 11.50 -1.36
C GLN A 86 -3.46 11.33 -2.89
N HIS A 87 -2.33 11.19 -3.59
CA HIS A 87 -2.26 10.92 -5.03
C HIS A 87 -2.16 9.43 -5.36
N VAL A 88 -2.14 8.56 -4.34
CA VAL A 88 -2.04 7.11 -4.48
C VAL A 88 -3.42 6.47 -4.30
N GLY A 89 -3.93 5.84 -5.35
CA GLY A 89 -5.14 5.00 -5.27
C GLY A 89 -4.80 3.64 -4.66
N VAL A 90 -5.55 3.19 -3.65
CA VAL A 90 -5.43 1.85 -3.09
C VAL A 90 -6.69 1.07 -3.46
N PHE A 91 -6.53 -0.06 -4.15
CA PHE A 91 -7.64 -0.88 -4.63
C PHE A 91 -7.62 -2.23 -3.94
N TYR A 92 -8.74 -2.61 -3.36
CA TYR A 92 -8.94 -3.91 -2.71
C TYR A 92 -9.84 -4.78 -3.60
N ASP A 93 -9.31 -5.88 -4.13
CA ASP A 93 -9.97 -6.74 -5.13
C ASP A 93 -10.56 -5.98 -6.34
N GLY A 94 -9.84 -4.91 -6.77
CA GLY A 94 -10.18 -4.11 -7.95
C GLY A 94 -11.12 -2.92 -7.70
N ILE A 95 -11.56 -2.68 -6.45
CA ILE A 95 -12.41 -1.53 -6.09
C ILE A 95 -11.62 -0.62 -5.14
N GLN A 96 -11.62 0.69 -5.40
CA GLN A 96 -10.85 1.64 -4.62
C GLN A 96 -11.36 1.74 -3.18
N LEU A 97 -10.42 1.68 -2.22
CA LEU A 97 -10.69 2.04 -0.84
C LEU A 97 -10.83 3.56 -0.75
N GLY A 98 -11.95 4.02 -0.22
CA GLY A 98 -12.25 5.43 -0.07
C GLY A 98 -11.85 5.95 1.32
N ASN A 99 -11.42 7.21 1.39
CA ASN A 99 -11.37 8.00 2.60
C ASN A 99 -11.61 9.46 2.22
N ALA A 100 -12.87 9.85 2.17
CA ALA A 100 -13.24 11.21 1.77
C ALA A 100 -12.85 12.25 2.82
N GLN A 101 -12.71 11.85 4.09
CA GLN A 101 -12.36 12.74 5.20
C GLN A 101 -10.96 13.34 5.00
N ASN A 102 -9.91 12.53 4.84
CA ASN A 102 -8.53 12.99 4.76
C ASN A 102 -7.74 12.48 3.55
N GLY A 103 -8.34 11.65 2.68
CA GLY A 103 -7.77 11.21 1.40
C GLY A 103 -6.60 10.24 1.50
N GLN A 104 -6.35 9.66 2.68
CA GLN A 104 -5.22 8.77 2.93
C GLN A 104 -5.71 7.42 3.45
N ILE A 105 -5.09 6.35 3.00
CA ILE A 105 -5.36 4.99 3.47
C ILE A 105 -4.24 4.54 4.41
N ASP A 106 -4.61 4.12 5.63
CA ASP A 106 -3.70 3.48 6.57
C ASP A 106 -3.46 2.02 6.14
N LEU A 107 -2.33 1.76 5.48
CA LEU A 107 -1.98 0.42 5.04
C LEU A 107 -1.58 -0.53 6.19
N GLY A 108 -1.38 -0.01 7.40
CA GLY A 108 -1.19 -0.81 8.62
C GLY A 108 -2.43 -1.61 9.04
N LYS A 109 -3.62 -1.16 8.61
CA LYS A 109 -4.88 -1.86 8.87
C LYS A 109 -5.07 -3.14 8.04
N TYR A 110 -4.33 -3.35 6.95
CA TYR A 110 -4.50 -4.48 6.03
C TYR A 110 -3.45 -5.55 6.26
N SER A 111 -3.93 -6.76 6.57
CA SER A 111 -3.10 -7.94 6.83
C SER A 111 -2.63 -8.60 5.54
N LEU A 112 -1.53 -9.37 5.64
CA LEU A 112 -1.03 -10.21 4.56
C LEU A 112 -1.59 -11.65 4.58
N GLU A 113 -2.28 -12.07 5.64
CA GLU A 113 -2.72 -13.47 5.83
C GLU A 113 -3.66 -13.98 4.74
N ASN A 114 -4.50 -13.10 4.19
CA ASN A 114 -5.42 -13.40 3.09
C ASN A 114 -5.01 -12.75 1.76
N MET A 115 -3.77 -12.24 1.63
CA MET A 115 -3.30 -11.61 0.39
C MET A 115 -2.68 -12.63 -0.56
N GLU A 116 -3.14 -12.60 -1.81
CA GLU A 116 -2.51 -13.31 -2.94
C GLU A 116 -1.38 -12.48 -3.53
N SER A 117 -1.63 -11.18 -3.71
CA SER A 117 -0.63 -10.27 -4.26
C SER A 117 -0.84 -8.82 -3.82
N VAL A 118 0.27 -8.09 -3.75
CA VAL A 118 0.33 -6.64 -3.62
C VAL A 118 1.06 -6.11 -4.85
N THR A 119 0.41 -5.24 -5.61
CA THR A 119 0.94 -4.76 -6.90
C THR A 119 0.90 -3.23 -6.95
N LEU A 120 2.02 -2.61 -7.30
CA LEU A 120 2.13 -1.17 -7.52
C LEU A 120 2.29 -0.86 -9.00
N TYR A 121 1.49 0.07 -9.50
CA TYR A 121 1.65 0.71 -10.80
C TYR A 121 2.09 2.17 -10.62
N ASN A 122 3.21 2.53 -11.23
CA ASN A 122 3.64 3.92 -11.36
C ASN A 122 2.88 4.54 -12.55
N GLY A 123 1.76 5.20 -12.29
CA GLY A 123 0.85 5.70 -13.32
C GLY A 123 -0.51 5.01 -13.26
N GLN A 124 -0.80 4.14 -14.20
CA GLN A 124 -2.08 3.40 -14.22
C GLN A 124 -1.90 1.96 -14.68
N LYS A 125 -2.84 1.13 -14.32
CA LYS A 125 -3.00 -0.20 -14.89
C LYS A 125 -3.38 -0.04 -16.37
N SER A 126 -2.81 -0.85 -17.23
CA SER A 126 -3.05 -0.79 -18.69
C SER A 126 -3.73 -2.05 -19.18
N THR A 127 -4.89 -2.37 -18.60
CA THR A 127 -5.71 -3.53 -18.98
C THR A 127 -7.05 -3.06 -19.54
N ALA A 128 -7.68 -3.87 -20.37
CA ALA A 128 -9.05 -3.60 -20.79
C ALA A 128 -10.04 -3.75 -19.63
N VAL A 129 -11.20 -3.10 -19.74
CA VAL A 129 -12.31 -3.20 -18.79
C VAL A 129 -11.95 -2.71 -17.38
N GLN A 130 -11.32 -1.54 -17.30
CA GLN A 130 -11.01 -0.86 -16.04
C GLN A 130 -12.15 0.09 -15.65
N SER A 131 -12.37 0.29 -14.34
CA SER A 131 -13.27 1.34 -13.84
C SER A 131 -12.76 2.73 -14.23
N ALA A 132 -13.63 3.74 -14.27
CA ALA A 132 -13.19 5.12 -14.49
C ALA A 132 -12.24 5.59 -13.37
N LYS A 133 -12.42 5.07 -12.16
CA LYS A 133 -11.60 5.34 -10.98
C LYS A 133 -10.14 4.88 -11.13
N ASP A 134 -9.88 3.80 -11.89
CA ASP A 134 -8.51 3.32 -12.18
C ASP A 134 -7.65 4.36 -12.92
N TYR A 135 -8.29 5.33 -13.64
CA TYR A 135 -7.59 6.38 -14.36
C TYR A 135 -7.31 7.62 -13.50
N ALA A 136 -7.92 7.72 -12.31
CA ALA A 136 -7.97 8.96 -11.53
C ALA A 136 -6.76 9.18 -10.59
N SER A 137 -5.87 8.22 -10.39
CA SER A 137 -4.75 8.31 -9.44
C SER A 137 -3.40 8.44 -10.14
N ALA A 138 -2.45 9.14 -9.51
CA ALA A 138 -1.08 9.27 -10.04
C ALA A 138 -0.31 7.95 -9.99
N SER A 139 -0.53 7.17 -8.95
CA SER A 139 -0.03 5.81 -8.80
C SER A 139 -1.12 4.95 -8.18
N ALA A 140 -1.09 3.64 -8.39
CA ALA A 140 -2.12 2.75 -7.91
C ALA A 140 -1.54 1.48 -7.27
N VAL A 141 -2.00 1.16 -6.06
CA VAL A 141 -1.70 -0.07 -5.33
C VAL A 141 -2.91 -0.98 -5.38
N TYR A 142 -2.72 -2.20 -5.88
CA TYR A 142 -3.77 -3.22 -5.92
C TYR A 142 -3.47 -4.30 -4.90
N LEU A 143 -4.39 -4.47 -3.97
CA LEU A 143 -4.42 -5.52 -2.97
C LEU A 143 -5.36 -6.60 -3.47
N GLN A 144 -4.82 -7.74 -3.84
CA GLN A 144 -5.60 -8.87 -4.34
C GLN A 144 -5.68 -9.94 -3.27
N THR A 145 -6.88 -10.27 -2.81
CA THR A 145 -7.07 -11.37 -1.88
C THR A 145 -7.05 -12.73 -2.59
N ARG A 146 -6.78 -13.78 -1.82
CA ARG A 146 -6.75 -15.15 -2.34
C ARG A 146 -8.09 -15.55 -2.91
N THR A 147 -8.05 -16.18 -4.08
CA THR A 147 -9.22 -16.88 -4.63
C THR A 147 -9.04 -18.37 -4.34
N PRO A 148 -10.02 -19.03 -3.70
CA PRO A 148 -9.89 -20.44 -3.34
C PRO A 148 -9.58 -21.33 -4.53
N VAL A 149 -8.55 -22.17 -4.40
CA VAL A 149 -8.16 -23.19 -5.37
C VAL A 149 -8.10 -24.53 -4.65
N PHE A 150 -8.80 -25.53 -5.18
CA PHE A 150 -8.88 -26.85 -4.60
C PHE A 150 -8.20 -27.87 -5.51
N SER A 151 -7.25 -28.65 -4.96
CA SER A 151 -6.52 -29.68 -5.70
C SER A 151 -7.19 -31.05 -5.58
N GLY A 152 -7.29 -31.78 -6.68
CA GLY A 152 -7.87 -33.13 -6.71
C GLY A 152 -9.32 -33.17 -6.23
N SER A 153 -9.62 -34.06 -5.28
CA SER A 153 -10.95 -34.24 -4.68
C SER A 153 -11.19 -33.37 -3.44
N ARG A 154 -10.24 -32.56 -3.01
CA ARG A 154 -10.38 -31.70 -1.84
C ARG A 154 -11.49 -30.67 -2.06
N ARG A 155 -12.30 -30.45 -1.03
CA ARG A 155 -13.38 -29.46 -1.01
C ARG A 155 -13.18 -28.39 0.04
N THR A 156 -12.15 -28.54 0.87
CA THR A 156 -11.85 -27.65 1.99
C THR A 156 -10.35 -27.42 2.06
N ASN A 157 -9.94 -26.17 2.20
CA ASN A 157 -8.60 -25.79 2.64
C ASN A 157 -8.74 -25.07 3.99
N PHE A 158 -7.80 -25.31 4.88
CA PHE A 158 -7.76 -24.69 6.19
C PHE A 158 -6.34 -24.33 6.57
N LYS A 159 -6.12 -23.10 7.03
CA LYS A 159 -4.85 -22.62 7.58
C LYS A 159 -5.14 -21.95 8.91
N ALA A 160 -4.47 -22.40 9.96
CA ALA A 160 -4.45 -21.72 11.25
C ALA A 160 -3.04 -21.24 11.55
N THR A 161 -2.88 -19.98 11.91
CA THR A 161 -1.59 -19.36 12.22
C THR A 161 -1.63 -18.76 13.62
N LEU A 162 -0.55 -18.97 14.38
CA LEU A 162 -0.30 -18.28 15.64
C LEU A 162 1.07 -17.63 15.57
N ALA A 163 1.10 -16.32 15.61
CA ALA A 163 2.33 -15.55 15.71
C ALA A 163 2.43 -14.88 17.09
N GLY A 164 3.63 -14.86 17.64
CA GLY A 164 3.91 -14.20 18.91
C GLY A 164 5.35 -13.76 19.00
N GLY A 165 5.65 -12.73 19.81
CA GLY A 165 7.01 -12.21 19.87
C GLY A 165 7.20 -11.01 20.75
N SER A 166 8.18 -10.20 20.39
CA SER A 166 8.55 -8.96 21.08
C SER A 166 7.35 -8.03 21.24
N PHE A 167 7.41 -7.15 22.20
CA PHE A 167 6.38 -6.14 22.53
C PHE A 167 5.07 -6.74 23.04
N GLY A 168 5.11 -7.99 23.54
CA GLY A 168 3.91 -8.72 23.97
C GLY A 168 2.94 -9.01 22.83
N THR A 169 3.45 -9.16 21.62
CA THR A 169 2.61 -9.38 20.43
C THR A 169 2.06 -10.81 20.42
N ILE A 170 0.75 -10.94 20.18
CA ILE A 170 0.03 -12.17 19.91
C ILE A 170 -0.90 -11.93 18.73
N ASN A 171 -0.79 -12.76 17.69
CA ASN A 171 -1.55 -12.60 16.47
C ASN A 171 -2.02 -13.98 15.95
N PRO A 172 -3.13 -14.51 16.45
CA PRO A 172 -3.79 -15.68 15.87
C PRO A 172 -4.58 -15.31 14.63
N SER A 173 -4.58 -16.19 13.63
CA SER A 173 -5.43 -16.09 12.45
C SER A 173 -5.93 -17.45 11.97
N VAL A 174 -7.07 -17.45 11.27
CA VAL A 174 -7.68 -18.61 10.65
C VAL A 174 -8.15 -18.24 9.25
N LEU A 175 -7.76 -19.02 8.26
CA LEU A 175 -8.27 -18.98 6.89
C LEU A 175 -8.96 -20.32 6.59
N TRP A 176 -10.23 -20.26 6.25
CA TRP A 176 -11.04 -21.40 5.86
C TRP A 176 -11.66 -21.18 4.50
N GLU A 177 -11.36 -22.08 3.57
CA GLU A 177 -11.89 -22.04 2.21
C GLU A 177 -12.73 -23.31 1.97
N GLN A 178 -13.91 -23.13 1.39
CA GLN A 178 -14.85 -24.23 1.14
C GLN A 178 -15.41 -24.17 -0.27
N LYS A 179 -15.40 -25.30 -0.96
CA LYS A 179 -16.12 -25.47 -2.22
C LYS A 179 -17.60 -25.78 -1.92
N LEU A 180 -18.47 -24.80 -2.17
CA LEU A 180 -19.91 -24.92 -1.91
C LEU A 180 -20.65 -25.69 -3.00
N GLY A 181 -20.16 -25.62 -4.25
CA GLY A 181 -20.76 -26.29 -5.41
C GLY A 181 -19.75 -26.48 -6.55
N GLY A 182 -20.22 -26.82 -7.73
CA GLY A 182 -19.35 -27.02 -8.90
C GLY A 182 -18.60 -25.74 -9.29
N SER A 183 -19.23 -24.58 -9.15
CA SER A 183 -18.74 -23.28 -9.61
C SER A 183 -18.66 -22.22 -8.51
N VAL A 184 -19.06 -22.54 -7.28
CA VAL A 184 -19.11 -21.57 -6.17
C VAL A 184 -18.21 -22.03 -5.04
N SER A 185 -17.43 -21.10 -4.51
CA SER A 185 -16.59 -21.30 -3.31
C SER A 185 -16.67 -20.09 -2.38
N ASN A 186 -16.37 -20.33 -1.10
CA ASN A 186 -16.18 -19.25 -0.14
C ASN A 186 -14.77 -19.25 0.45
N SER A 187 -14.37 -18.12 1.01
CA SER A 187 -13.17 -17.92 1.80
C SER A 187 -13.50 -17.06 3.01
N PHE A 188 -13.33 -17.62 4.19
CA PHE A 188 -13.46 -16.93 5.47
C PHE A 188 -12.09 -16.74 6.08
N ASN A 189 -11.77 -15.51 6.49
CA ASN A 189 -10.56 -15.17 7.23
C ASN A 189 -10.93 -14.40 8.49
N ALA A 190 -10.35 -14.79 9.63
CA ALA A 190 -10.44 -14.04 10.87
C ALA A 190 -9.04 -13.91 11.47
N GLU A 191 -8.69 -12.71 11.92
CA GLU A 191 -7.41 -12.40 12.52
C GLU A 191 -7.60 -11.47 13.70
N TYR A 192 -6.89 -11.77 14.80
CA TYR A 192 -6.82 -10.91 15.96
C TYR A 192 -5.38 -10.51 16.24
N LEU A 193 -5.13 -9.23 16.43
CA LEU A 193 -3.83 -8.69 16.80
C LEU A 193 -3.90 -8.02 18.17
N TYR A 194 -3.02 -8.44 19.05
CA TYR A 194 -2.76 -7.78 20.32
C TYR A 194 -1.28 -7.50 20.47
N THR A 195 -0.93 -6.30 20.91
CA THR A 195 0.44 -5.93 21.31
C THR A 195 0.41 -4.85 22.38
N THR A 196 1.38 -4.87 23.29
CA THR A 196 1.58 -3.77 24.24
C THR A 196 2.30 -2.59 23.60
N GLY A 197 2.96 -2.80 22.45
CA GLY A 197 3.73 -1.79 21.74
C GLY A 197 4.90 -1.17 22.51
N LYS A 198 5.29 -1.77 23.65
CA LYS A 198 6.36 -1.23 24.51
C LYS A 198 7.72 -1.71 24.04
N TYR A 199 8.64 -0.78 23.75
CA TYR A 199 10.04 -1.07 23.43
C TYR A 199 10.98 0.01 23.92
N LYS A 200 12.24 -0.36 24.15
CA LYS A 200 13.31 0.57 24.49
C LYS A 200 13.84 1.23 23.23
N PHE A 201 14.15 2.51 23.32
CA PHE A 201 14.86 3.27 22.31
C PHE A 201 15.88 4.19 22.95
N THR A 202 16.97 4.48 22.23
CA THR A 202 18.02 5.39 22.64
C THR A 202 17.95 6.66 21.80
N TYR A 203 18.09 7.82 22.43
CA TYR A 203 18.13 9.10 21.78
C TYR A 203 19.14 10.02 22.43
N GLN A 204 19.67 10.97 21.67
CA GLN A 204 20.59 11.99 22.15
C GLN A 204 19.81 13.17 22.69
N LYS A 205 20.13 13.57 23.93
CA LYS A 205 19.65 14.79 24.53
C LYS A 205 20.28 16.03 23.91
N LEU A 206 19.71 17.20 24.19
CA LEU A 206 20.25 18.48 23.73
C LEU A 206 21.63 18.80 24.30
N ASP A 207 21.99 18.23 25.47
CA ASP A 207 23.31 18.35 26.09
C ASP A 207 24.37 17.38 25.51
N GLY A 208 23.99 16.59 24.49
CA GLY A 208 24.85 15.67 23.78
C GLY A 208 24.99 14.27 24.38
N TYR A 209 24.35 13.99 25.54
CA TYR A 209 24.39 12.65 26.15
C TYR A 209 23.31 11.73 25.61
N ASP A 210 23.66 10.47 25.35
CA ASP A 210 22.73 9.42 25.03
C ASP A 210 21.88 9.03 26.23
N THR A 211 20.62 8.79 25.99
CA THR A 211 19.67 8.38 27.01
C THR A 211 18.72 7.31 26.45
N THR A 212 18.30 6.39 27.32
CA THR A 212 17.36 5.31 26.97
C THR A 212 16.01 5.56 27.63
N ALA A 213 14.97 5.46 26.84
CA ALA A 213 13.59 5.54 27.29
C ALA A 213 12.78 4.33 26.80
N VAL A 214 11.56 4.18 27.33
CA VAL A 214 10.61 3.16 26.89
C VAL A 214 9.46 3.83 26.17
N ARG A 215 9.21 3.43 24.94
CA ARG A 215 8.01 3.83 24.22
C ARG A 215 6.79 3.26 24.91
N GLN A 216 5.82 4.10 25.19
CA GLN A 216 4.57 3.75 25.86
C GLN A 216 3.39 4.17 25.00
N ASN A 217 2.16 3.78 25.38
CA ASN A 217 0.93 4.12 24.65
C ASN A 217 1.01 3.74 23.14
N GLY A 218 1.66 2.62 22.84
CA GLY A 218 1.74 2.07 21.47
C GLY A 218 1.00 0.74 21.35
N ASP A 219 0.14 0.45 22.31
CA ASP A 219 -0.67 -0.76 22.35
C ASP A 219 -1.71 -0.78 21.23
N VAL A 220 -2.04 -2.01 20.80
CA VAL A 220 -3.04 -2.26 19.77
C VAL A 220 -3.87 -3.48 20.16
N ARG A 221 -5.18 -3.36 19.98
CA ARG A 221 -6.11 -4.47 19.81
C ARG A 221 -6.82 -4.30 18.51
N ALA A 222 -6.78 -5.32 17.66
CA ALA A 222 -7.48 -5.24 16.37
C ALA A 222 -8.09 -6.59 16.02
N LEU A 223 -9.32 -6.58 15.53
CA LEU A 223 -10.03 -7.72 14.97
C LEU A 223 -10.32 -7.45 13.49
N ARG A 224 -9.98 -8.40 12.62
CA ARG A 224 -10.36 -8.40 11.20
C ARG A 224 -11.16 -9.64 10.89
N ILE A 225 -12.25 -9.47 10.16
CA ILE A 225 -13.07 -10.55 9.64
C ILE A 225 -13.32 -10.27 8.17
N GLU A 226 -13.06 -11.25 7.35
CA GLU A 226 -13.29 -11.19 5.92
C GLU A 226 -14.07 -12.41 5.45
N GLU A 227 -15.08 -12.21 4.63
CA GLU A 227 -15.82 -13.26 3.95
C GLU A 227 -15.85 -12.98 2.46
N GLY A 228 -15.48 -13.95 1.64
CA GLY A 228 -15.49 -13.85 0.19
C GLY A 228 -16.29 -14.98 -0.44
N LEU A 229 -17.23 -14.64 -1.30
CA LEU A 229 -17.94 -15.58 -2.17
C LEU A 229 -17.45 -15.41 -3.59
N PHE A 230 -17.12 -16.53 -4.24
CA PHE A 230 -16.56 -16.57 -5.59
C PHE A 230 -17.39 -17.50 -6.45
N GLY A 231 -17.85 -17.00 -7.59
CA GLY A 231 -18.58 -17.80 -8.55
C GLY A 231 -17.96 -17.73 -9.93
N ARG A 232 -17.93 -18.89 -10.61
CA ARG A 232 -17.54 -19.00 -12.02
C ARG A 232 -18.78 -19.26 -12.86
N ILE A 233 -18.86 -18.57 -13.98
CA ILE A 233 -19.86 -18.77 -15.03
C ILE A 233 -19.13 -18.97 -16.35
N PRO A 234 -19.75 -19.50 -17.41
CA PRO A 234 -19.11 -19.59 -18.72
C PRO A 234 -18.60 -18.20 -19.15
N ASP A 235 -17.33 -18.09 -19.52
CA ASP A 235 -16.64 -16.85 -19.92
C ASP A 235 -16.78 -15.68 -18.94
N GLY A 236 -16.92 -15.97 -17.63
CA GLY A 236 -17.11 -14.93 -16.63
C GLY A 236 -16.93 -15.41 -15.21
N GLN A 237 -16.99 -14.45 -14.29
CA GLN A 237 -16.91 -14.67 -12.86
C GLN A 237 -17.62 -13.56 -12.10
N TRP A 238 -17.98 -13.86 -10.87
CA TRP A 238 -18.44 -12.86 -9.92
C TRP A 238 -17.79 -13.07 -8.57
N ARG A 239 -17.69 -11.99 -7.80
CA ARG A 239 -17.17 -11.99 -6.44
C ARG A 239 -18.07 -11.13 -5.57
N LEU A 240 -18.24 -11.54 -4.33
CA LEU A 240 -18.85 -10.77 -3.27
C LEU A 240 -17.93 -10.82 -2.07
N LYS A 241 -17.61 -9.69 -1.47
CA LYS A 241 -16.68 -9.56 -0.36
C LYS A 241 -17.33 -8.76 0.76
N PHE A 242 -17.15 -9.25 1.99
CA PHE A 242 -17.45 -8.53 3.23
C PHE A 242 -16.15 -8.36 4.00
N TYR A 243 -15.94 -7.19 4.54
CA TYR A 243 -14.80 -6.84 5.35
C TYR A 243 -15.28 -6.10 6.59
N PHE A 244 -14.76 -6.52 7.74
CA PHE A 244 -14.98 -5.87 9.02
C PHE A 244 -13.64 -5.71 9.73
N TYR A 245 -13.40 -4.53 10.27
CA TYR A 245 -12.24 -4.20 11.08
C TYR A 245 -12.69 -3.39 12.29
N ASP A 246 -12.24 -3.80 13.46
CA ASP A 246 -12.44 -3.08 14.72
C ASP A 246 -11.12 -2.98 15.45
N SER A 247 -10.76 -1.81 15.94
CA SER A 247 -9.52 -1.63 16.68
C SER A 247 -9.57 -0.53 17.73
N GLU A 248 -8.77 -0.74 18.76
CA GLU A 248 -8.34 0.27 19.72
C GLU A 248 -6.83 0.34 19.69
N ARG A 249 -6.28 1.55 19.55
CA ARG A 249 -4.83 1.77 19.50
C ARG A 249 -4.41 3.08 20.15
N GLY A 250 -3.25 3.04 20.78
CA GLY A 250 -2.58 4.22 21.31
C GLY A 250 -1.63 4.83 20.29
N TYR A 251 -1.54 6.16 20.33
CA TYR A 251 -0.53 6.93 19.62
C TYR A 251 0.32 7.67 20.63
N PRO A 252 1.57 7.24 20.89
CA PRO A 252 2.39 7.84 21.94
C PRO A 252 2.87 9.26 21.62
N GLY A 253 2.61 9.75 20.40
CA GLY A 253 3.08 11.07 19.98
C GLY A 253 4.61 11.16 19.84
N ALA A 254 5.09 12.39 19.63
CA ALA A 254 6.52 12.68 19.63
C ALA A 254 7.07 12.70 21.07
N PHE A 255 8.26 12.12 21.28
CA PHE A 255 8.91 12.20 22.60
C PHE A 255 9.50 13.61 22.86
N VAL A 256 9.64 13.96 24.14
CA VAL A 256 10.23 15.22 24.58
C VAL A 256 11.72 15.01 24.85
N ARG A 257 12.59 15.61 24.03
CA ARG A 257 14.05 15.42 24.14
C ARG A 257 14.65 15.89 25.47
N GLN A 258 14.01 16.87 26.13
CA GLN A 258 14.50 17.46 27.40
C GLN A 258 14.20 16.54 28.58
N ILE A 259 13.14 15.76 28.54
CA ILE A 259 12.66 14.95 29.66
C ILE A 259 12.55 13.48 29.24
N PRO A 260 13.50 12.61 29.69
CA PRO A 260 13.51 11.21 29.32
C PRO A 260 12.20 10.49 29.62
N GLY A 261 11.72 9.71 28.66
CA GLY A 261 10.51 8.90 28.80
C GLY A 261 9.20 9.66 28.77
N THR A 262 9.25 10.96 28.52
CA THR A 262 8.06 11.82 28.44
C THR A 262 7.62 11.99 26.97
N PHE A 263 6.33 11.83 26.73
CA PHE A 263 5.69 12.05 25.44
C PHE A 263 4.73 13.23 25.53
N ARG A 264 4.61 14.02 24.47
CA ARG A 264 3.77 15.22 24.43
C ARG A 264 2.30 14.91 24.62
N HIS A 265 1.86 13.79 24.03
CA HIS A 265 0.46 13.38 23.99
C HIS A 265 0.31 11.91 24.32
N GLU A 266 -0.85 11.57 24.88
CA GLU A 266 -1.33 10.20 25.03
C GLU A 266 -2.59 10.02 24.17
N ASP A 267 -2.41 10.14 22.85
CA ASP A 267 -3.53 10.06 21.92
C ASP A 267 -4.01 8.60 21.79
N ARG A 268 -5.32 8.45 21.62
CA ARG A 268 -5.94 7.14 21.37
C ARG A 268 -6.89 7.22 20.19
N GLN A 269 -7.02 6.10 19.49
CA GLN A 269 -7.95 5.99 18.38
C GLN A 269 -8.69 4.66 18.45
N TRP A 270 -10.00 4.72 18.20
CA TRP A 270 -10.86 3.59 17.97
C TRP A 270 -11.38 3.67 16.54
N ASP A 271 -11.27 2.55 15.81
CA ASP A 271 -11.76 2.44 14.44
C ASP A 271 -12.76 1.29 14.36
N THR A 272 -13.87 1.50 13.66
CA THR A 272 -14.77 0.43 13.23
C THR A 272 -15.07 0.65 11.75
N ASP A 273 -14.47 -0.18 10.90
CA ASP A 273 -14.59 -0.08 9.45
C ASP A 273 -15.36 -1.31 8.93
N PHE A 274 -16.35 -1.08 8.11
CA PHE A 274 -17.09 -2.14 7.43
C PHE A 274 -17.25 -1.79 5.96
N PHE A 275 -17.02 -2.75 5.08
CA PHE A 275 -17.48 -2.61 3.70
C PHE A 275 -17.99 -3.94 3.13
N THR A 276 -18.95 -3.79 2.23
CA THR A 276 -19.37 -4.85 1.31
C THR A 276 -19.13 -4.39 -0.11
N GLN A 277 -18.58 -5.26 -0.94
CA GLN A 277 -18.34 -4.96 -2.33
C GLN A 277 -18.53 -6.19 -3.21
N GLY A 278 -18.92 -5.97 -4.46
CA GLY A 278 -19.07 -7.03 -5.43
C GLY A 278 -18.59 -6.62 -6.80
N SER A 279 -18.18 -7.61 -7.58
CA SER A 279 -17.83 -7.45 -8.98
C SER A 279 -18.38 -8.59 -9.82
N PHE A 280 -18.79 -8.26 -11.03
CA PHE A 280 -19.27 -9.18 -12.04
C PHE A 280 -18.55 -8.91 -13.35
N TYR A 281 -17.85 -9.92 -13.86
CA TYR A 281 -17.18 -9.87 -15.16
C TYR A 281 -17.76 -10.91 -16.10
N LYS A 282 -18.03 -10.52 -17.33
CA LYS A 282 -18.53 -11.41 -18.36
C LYS A 282 -18.01 -11.00 -19.74
N LYS A 283 -17.64 -12.01 -20.56
CA LYS A 283 -17.28 -11.84 -21.96
C LYS A 283 -18.31 -12.50 -22.87
N TRP A 284 -18.70 -11.80 -23.94
CA TRP A 284 -19.55 -12.30 -25.01
C TRP A 284 -18.89 -11.99 -26.36
N GLY A 285 -18.23 -12.98 -26.94
CA GLY A 285 -17.46 -12.77 -28.18
C GLY A 285 -16.40 -11.66 -27.98
N ASP A 286 -16.53 -10.57 -28.71
CA ASP A 286 -15.60 -9.43 -28.66
C ASP A 286 -15.99 -8.37 -27.62
N TYR A 287 -17.17 -8.49 -27.00
CA TYR A 287 -17.65 -7.60 -25.95
C TYR A 287 -17.32 -8.13 -24.56
N ARG A 288 -16.87 -7.24 -23.69
CA ARG A 288 -16.55 -7.51 -22.27
C ARG A 288 -17.21 -6.48 -21.38
N LEU A 289 -17.74 -6.94 -20.26
CA LEU A 289 -18.39 -6.14 -19.24
C LEU A 289 -17.78 -6.42 -17.88
N ASN A 290 -17.52 -5.38 -17.12
CA ASN A 290 -17.24 -5.45 -15.69
C ASN A 290 -18.14 -4.47 -14.96
N ALA A 291 -18.97 -4.98 -14.04
CA ALA A 291 -19.82 -4.17 -13.16
C ALA A 291 -19.35 -4.36 -11.72
N SER A 292 -19.26 -3.29 -10.96
CA SER A 292 -18.81 -3.35 -9.57
C SER A 292 -19.65 -2.41 -8.70
N PHE A 293 -19.81 -2.79 -7.43
CA PHE A 293 -20.44 -1.96 -6.42
C PHE A 293 -19.70 -2.06 -5.10
N LYS A 294 -19.85 -1.04 -4.25
CA LYS A 294 -19.36 -1.01 -2.88
C LYS A 294 -20.27 -0.15 -2.01
N TYR A 295 -20.46 -0.59 -0.79
CA TYR A 295 -20.94 0.23 0.31
C TYR A 295 -19.94 0.12 1.46
N ALA A 296 -19.53 1.25 2.02
CA ALA A 296 -18.63 1.30 3.16
C ALA A 296 -19.19 2.21 4.25
N TYR A 297 -18.90 1.85 5.48
CA TYR A 297 -19.13 2.62 6.70
C TYR A 297 -17.89 2.60 7.54
N ASP A 298 -17.36 3.78 7.86
CA ASP A 298 -16.16 3.96 8.68
C ASP A 298 -16.50 4.86 9.86
N TYR A 299 -16.24 4.36 11.06
CA TYR A 299 -16.33 5.12 12.30
C TYR A 299 -14.94 5.29 12.88
N LEU A 300 -14.63 6.52 13.26
CA LEU A 300 -13.37 6.87 13.91
C LEU A 300 -13.67 7.74 15.13
N HIS A 301 -13.21 7.31 16.29
CA HIS A 301 -13.15 8.11 17.49
C HIS A 301 -11.67 8.43 17.79
N TYR A 302 -11.34 9.70 17.91
CA TYR A 302 -9.98 10.18 18.17
C TYR A 302 -9.97 11.05 19.41
N LEU A 303 -9.16 10.63 20.40
CA LEU A 303 -8.91 11.34 21.63
C LEU A 303 -7.47 11.81 21.67
N SER A 304 -7.24 13.12 21.86
CA SER A 304 -5.94 13.71 22.15
C SER A 304 -6.02 14.45 23.49
N ASP A 305 -5.31 13.90 24.49
CA ASP A 305 -5.26 14.47 25.83
C ASP A 305 -3.85 15.05 26.10
N PRO A 306 -3.67 16.37 25.99
CA PRO A 306 -2.37 17.02 26.14
C PRO A 306 -1.99 17.20 27.61
N ARG A 307 -1.78 16.12 28.35
CA ARG A 307 -1.46 16.14 29.79
C ARG A 307 -0.22 16.95 30.15
N ILE A 308 0.70 17.16 29.22
CA ILE A 308 2.00 17.76 29.44
C ILE A 308 2.09 19.14 28.81
N ASP A 309 1.40 19.40 27.74
CA ASP A 309 1.41 20.65 26.99
C ASP A 309 0.06 21.34 27.07
N VAL A 310 -0.13 22.15 28.13
CA VAL A 310 -1.36 22.91 28.32
C VAL A 310 -1.65 23.95 27.22
N SER A 311 -0.72 24.17 26.30
CA SER A 311 -0.92 25.01 25.12
C SER A 311 -1.64 24.29 23.99
N THR A 312 -1.71 22.98 24.03
CA THR A 312 -2.38 22.15 23.01
C THR A 312 -3.84 21.90 23.42
N MET A 313 -4.72 21.98 22.46
CA MET A 313 -6.15 21.80 22.66
C MET A 313 -6.49 20.33 22.94
N TYR A 314 -7.34 20.07 23.95
CA TYR A 314 -7.98 18.78 24.16
C TYR A 314 -8.92 18.49 22.98
N VAL A 315 -8.80 17.30 22.39
CA VAL A 315 -9.62 16.86 21.28
C VAL A 315 -10.28 15.53 21.63
N ASP A 316 -11.58 15.44 21.49
CA ASP A 316 -12.37 14.24 21.67
C ASP A 316 -13.45 14.23 20.57
N ASN A 317 -13.11 13.67 19.41
CA ASN A 317 -13.89 13.81 18.20
C ASN A 317 -14.31 12.46 17.66
N HIS A 318 -15.57 12.40 17.20
CA HIS A 318 -16.16 11.24 16.55
C HIS A 318 -16.49 11.57 15.10
N TYR A 319 -16.08 10.70 14.18
CA TYR A 319 -16.32 10.86 12.76
C TYR A 319 -17.04 9.62 12.23
N ARG A 320 -18.01 9.81 11.35
CA ARG A 320 -18.74 8.76 10.64
C ARG A 320 -18.72 9.08 9.17
N GLN A 321 -18.15 8.17 8.39
CA GLN A 321 -18.15 8.27 6.94
C GLN A 321 -19.03 7.18 6.35
N GLN A 322 -19.70 7.48 5.25
CA GLN A 322 -20.36 6.47 4.43
C GLN A 322 -19.98 6.69 2.98
N GLU A 323 -19.81 5.59 2.26
CA GLU A 323 -19.54 5.59 0.83
C GLU A 323 -20.44 4.60 0.12
N ALA A 324 -21.10 5.07 -0.94
CA ALA A 324 -21.72 4.21 -1.94
C ALA A 324 -21.00 4.40 -3.27
N TYR A 325 -20.67 3.29 -3.95
CA TYR A 325 -19.96 3.30 -5.22
C TYR A 325 -20.56 2.30 -6.20
N LEU A 326 -20.72 2.73 -7.43
CA LEU A 326 -21.15 1.91 -8.57
C LEU A 326 -20.23 2.16 -9.75
N SER A 327 -19.85 1.11 -10.46
CA SER A 327 -19.03 1.18 -11.67
C SER A 327 -19.54 0.24 -12.74
N LEU A 328 -19.50 0.73 -13.98
CA LEU A 328 -19.79 -0.04 -15.17
C LEU A 328 -18.67 0.23 -16.20
N ALA A 329 -17.88 -0.78 -16.49
CA ALA A 329 -16.83 -0.72 -17.48
C ALA A 329 -17.12 -1.71 -18.61
N GLN A 330 -16.99 -1.25 -19.84
CA GLN A 330 -17.29 -2.00 -21.06
C GLN A 330 -16.09 -1.90 -22.00
N SER A 331 -15.82 -2.98 -22.73
CA SER A 331 -14.77 -3.03 -23.73
C SER A 331 -15.27 -3.77 -24.96
N TYR A 332 -14.93 -3.27 -26.13
CA TYR A 332 -15.23 -3.89 -27.41
C TYR A 332 -13.98 -4.01 -28.26
N ASP A 333 -13.66 -5.24 -28.70
CA ASP A 333 -12.59 -5.48 -29.67
C ASP A 333 -13.11 -5.20 -31.08
N ILE A 334 -12.81 -4.00 -31.63
CA ILE A 334 -13.22 -3.62 -33.00
C ILE A 334 -12.47 -4.49 -34.01
N PHE A 335 -11.18 -4.72 -33.74
CA PHE A 335 -10.32 -5.64 -34.47
C PHE A 335 -9.37 -6.32 -33.48
N GLN A 336 -8.70 -7.39 -33.87
CA GLN A 336 -7.70 -8.06 -33.01
C GLN A 336 -6.58 -7.14 -32.50
N TRP A 337 -6.37 -6.02 -33.19
CA TRP A 337 -5.33 -5.03 -32.90
C TRP A 337 -5.88 -3.70 -32.34
N TRP A 338 -7.21 -3.54 -32.26
CA TRP A 338 -7.83 -2.31 -31.78
C TRP A 338 -9.03 -2.60 -30.89
N ASP A 339 -8.97 -2.09 -29.66
CA ASP A 339 -10.08 -2.09 -28.70
C ASP A 339 -10.43 -0.69 -28.24
N VAL A 340 -11.68 -0.52 -27.84
CA VAL A 340 -12.24 0.68 -27.24
C VAL A 340 -12.91 0.31 -25.93
N ASP A 341 -12.60 1.06 -24.87
CA ASP A 341 -13.16 0.89 -23.53
C ASP A 341 -13.95 2.13 -23.13
N LEU A 342 -15.11 1.91 -22.51
CA LEU A 342 -15.94 2.93 -21.89
C LEU A 342 -16.16 2.55 -20.44
N ALA A 343 -15.97 3.48 -19.51
CA ALA A 343 -16.28 3.27 -18.11
C ALA A 343 -17.03 4.47 -17.54
N ALA A 344 -18.01 4.18 -16.67
CA ALA A 344 -18.75 5.18 -15.93
C ALA A 344 -18.85 4.76 -14.47
N ASP A 345 -18.47 5.64 -13.56
CA ASP A 345 -18.50 5.41 -12.13
C ASP A 345 -19.29 6.51 -11.43
N TRP A 346 -20.05 6.12 -10.43
CA TRP A 346 -20.70 7.02 -9.49
C TRP A 346 -20.26 6.70 -8.08
N GLN A 347 -19.91 7.75 -7.32
CA GLN A 347 -19.52 7.66 -5.93
C GLN A 347 -20.25 8.74 -5.12
N PHE A 348 -20.79 8.33 -3.99
CA PHE A 348 -21.41 9.22 -3.02
C PHE A 348 -20.74 9.04 -1.66
N ASN A 349 -20.30 10.13 -1.06
CA ASN A 349 -19.67 10.14 0.24
C ASN A 349 -20.39 11.10 1.18
N THR A 350 -20.51 10.73 2.46
CA THR A 350 -20.95 11.61 3.54
C THR A 350 -19.93 11.64 4.66
N LEU A 351 -19.83 12.75 5.36
CA LEU A 351 -19.05 12.88 6.58
C LEU A 351 -19.91 13.53 7.66
N ASP A 352 -20.04 12.85 8.78
CA ASP A 352 -20.66 13.33 10.02
C ASP A 352 -19.60 13.44 11.11
N ALA A 353 -19.61 14.50 11.91
CA ALA A 353 -18.70 14.72 13.01
C ALA A 353 -19.35 15.54 14.11
N ASP A 354 -18.92 15.34 15.35
CA ASP A 354 -19.39 16.08 16.54
C ASP A 354 -18.61 17.38 16.79
N LEU A 355 -18.07 17.95 15.71
CA LEU A 355 -17.37 19.24 15.76
C LEU A 355 -18.32 20.43 15.89
N VAL A 356 -17.90 21.44 16.64
CA VAL A 356 -18.66 22.71 16.76
C VAL A 356 -18.76 23.36 15.37
N ASN A 357 -19.99 23.77 14.97
CA ASN A 357 -20.28 24.39 13.66
C ASN A 357 -19.87 23.52 12.45
N PHE A 358 -19.93 22.20 12.58
CA PHE A 358 -19.66 21.31 11.47
C PHE A 358 -20.79 21.34 10.42
N VAL A 359 -20.40 21.37 9.16
CA VAL A 359 -21.37 21.61 8.04
C VAL A 359 -21.99 20.35 7.45
N TYR A 360 -21.60 19.16 7.94
CA TYR A 360 -22.11 17.85 7.50
C TYR A 360 -22.06 17.68 5.97
N PRO A 361 -20.89 17.68 5.38
CA PRO A 361 -20.76 17.65 3.94
C PRO A 361 -21.13 16.29 3.34
N SER A 362 -21.68 16.34 2.13
CA SER A 362 -21.81 15.18 1.24
C SER A 362 -21.23 15.52 -0.13
N ARG A 363 -20.63 14.52 -0.78
CA ARG A 363 -19.98 14.65 -2.08
C ARG A 363 -20.53 13.66 -3.08
N ASN A 364 -21.02 14.15 -4.21
CA ASN A 364 -21.32 13.36 -5.39
C ASN A 364 -20.17 13.46 -6.38
N THR A 365 -19.66 12.32 -6.84
CA THR A 365 -18.62 12.25 -7.86
C THR A 365 -19.09 11.38 -9.01
N LEU A 366 -19.05 11.91 -10.23
CA LEU A 366 -19.30 11.17 -11.47
C LEU A 366 -17.99 11.15 -12.27
N LEU A 367 -17.58 9.97 -12.71
CA LEU A 367 -16.44 9.80 -13.57
C LEU A 367 -16.87 9.08 -14.85
N ALA A 368 -16.37 9.54 -15.99
CA ALA A 368 -16.55 8.87 -17.27
C ALA A 368 -15.18 8.78 -17.98
N ALA A 369 -14.78 7.60 -18.38
CA ALA A 369 -13.53 7.36 -19.07
C ALA A 369 -13.77 6.75 -20.44
N LEU A 370 -13.09 7.31 -21.43
CA LEU A 370 -12.92 6.72 -22.77
C LEU A 370 -11.46 6.32 -22.91
N SER A 371 -11.20 5.05 -23.24
CA SER A 371 -9.85 4.57 -23.52
C SER A 371 -9.83 3.80 -24.84
N THR A 372 -8.71 3.81 -25.51
CA THR A 372 -8.48 3.04 -26.74
C THR A 372 -7.07 2.48 -26.74
N SER A 373 -6.92 1.25 -27.19
CA SER A 373 -5.61 0.57 -27.29
C SER A 373 -5.42 0.03 -28.70
N LEU A 374 -4.26 0.37 -29.26
CA LEU A 374 -3.80 -0.12 -30.56
C LEU A 374 -2.59 -1.04 -30.33
N ARG A 375 -2.67 -2.28 -30.84
CA ARG A 375 -1.69 -3.32 -30.58
C ARG A 375 -1.17 -3.94 -31.88
N TRP A 376 0.05 -3.57 -32.25
CA TRP A 376 0.79 -4.24 -33.32
C TRP A 376 1.86 -5.15 -32.72
N SER A 377 2.51 -5.94 -33.53
CA SER A 377 3.48 -6.94 -33.07
C SER A 377 4.63 -6.36 -32.21
N ARG A 378 5.00 -5.12 -32.45
CA ARG A 378 6.12 -4.43 -31.78
C ARG A 378 5.77 -3.09 -31.16
N LEU A 379 4.61 -2.55 -31.45
CA LEU A 379 4.17 -1.25 -31.00
C LEU A 379 2.80 -1.39 -30.35
N LYS A 380 2.66 -0.88 -29.15
CA LYS A 380 1.37 -0.74 -28.47
C LYS A 380 1.20 0.73 -28.06
N LEU A 381 0.04 1.26 -28.37
CA LEU A 381 -0.38 2.62 -28.00
C LEU A 381 -1.66 2.50 -27.20
N GLN A 382 -1.76 3.26 -26.11
CA GLN A 382 -2.99 3.42 -25.36
C GLN A 382 -3.20 4.91 -25.09
N GLY A 383 -4.40 5.39 -25.37
CA GLY A 383 -4.86 6.72 -25.01
C GLY A 383 -6.08 6.61 -24.12
N SER A 384 -6.19 7.49 -23.14
CA SER A 384 -7.42 7.62 -22.35
C SER A 384 -7.71 9.07 -22.00
N LEU A 385 -9.00 9.38 -21.90
CA LEU A 385 -9.52 10.67 -21.46
C LEU A 385 -10.53 10.40 -20.35
N LEU A 386 -10.25 10.96 -19.17
CA LEU A 386 -11.14 10.87 -18.03
C LEU A 386 -11.82 12.22 -17.81
N TYR A 387 -13.14 12.21 -17.74
CA TYR A 387 -13.97 13.31 -17.24
C TYR A 387 -14.37 13.03 -15.81
N THR A 388 -14.23 14.02 -14.92
CA THR A 388 -14.67 13.94 -13.54
C THR A 388 -15.50 15.15 -13.19
N PHE A 389 -16.69 14.92 -12.65
CA PHE A 389 -17.57 15.93 -12.09
C PHE A 389 -17.72 15.70 -10.59
N VAL A 390 -17.60 16.77 -9.80
CA VAL A 390 -17.73 16.74 -8.34
C VAL A 390 -18.70 17.83 -7.90
N ASP A 391 -19.68 17.44 -7.08
CA ASP A 391 -20.68 18.32 -6.49
C ASP A 391 -20.78 18.07 -4.98
N ASP A 392 -20.30 19.03 -4.20
CA ASP A 392 -20.40 19.01 -2.76
C ASP A 392 -21.67 19.71 -2.30
N GLN A 393 -22.31 19.14 -1.29
CA GLN A 393 -23.45 19.73 -0.59
C GLN A 393 -23.15 19.81 0.90
N ALA A 394 -23.73 20.77 1.58
CA ALA A 394 -23.63 20.95 3.01
C ALA A 394 -25.03 21.19 3.60
N ARG A 395 -25.21 20.88 4.88
CA ARG A 395 -26.50 21.11 5.55
C ARG A 395 -26.87 22.59 5.58
N GLU A 396 -25.87 23.47 5.74
CA GLU A 396 -26.06 24.91 5.71
C GLU A 396 -25.94 25.46 4.29
N ALA A 397 -26.89 26.27 3.85
CA ALA A 397 -26.89 26.88 2.54
C ALA A 397 -25.67 27.79 2.33
N GLY A 398 -24.97 27.61 1.20
CA GLY A 398 -23.78 28.36 0.85
C GLY A 398 -22.48 27.94 1.57
N ALA A 399 -22.52 26.88 2.43
CA ALA A 399 -21.35 26.36 3.08
C ALA A 399 -20.55 25.38 2.22
N ALA A 400 -21.15 24.82 1.16
CA ALA A 400 -20.51 23.88 0.24
C ALA A 400 -19.47 24.58 -0.66
N ALA A 401 -18.43 23.85 -1.03
CA ALA A 401 -17.47 24.25 -2.06
C ALA A 401 -18.12 24.27 -3.45
N GLU A 402 -17.53 25.01 -4.39
CA GLU A 402 -18.00 25.09 -5.77
C GLU A 402 -17.90 23.74 -6.50
N LYS A 403 -18.88 23.49 -7.39
CA LYS A 403 -18.83 22.36 -8.33
C LYS A 403 -17.58 22.40 -9.18
N ARG A 404 -17.01 21.23 -9.47
CA ARG A 404 -15.83 21.09 -10.32
C ARG A 404 -16.07 20.06 -11.40
N ASN A 405 -15.49 20.36 -12.58
CA ASN A 405 -15.44 19.41 -13.68
C ASN A 405 -14.09 19.53 -14.36
N GLU A 406 -13.44 18.39 -14.62
CA GLU A 406 -12.09 18.34 -15.13
C GLU A 406 -11.90 17.23 -16.16
N TRP A 407 -11.08 17.49 -17.16
CA TRP A 407 -10.66 16.54 -18.17
C TRP A 407 -9.17 16.21 -17.99
N THR A 408 -8.87 14.92 -17.86
CA THR A 408 -7.50 14.47 -17.61
C THR A 408 -7.08 13.42 -18.65
N PRO A 409 -6.16 13.78 -19.56
CA PRO A 409 -5.66 12.88 -20.60
C PRO A 409 -4.51 12.02 -20.10
N THR A 410 -4.40 10.82 -20.70
CA THR A 410 -3.25 9.91 -20.55
C THR A 410 -2.89 9.32 -21.90
N ALA A 411 -1.60 9.20 -22.19
CA ALA A 411 -1.08 8.51 -23.36
C ALA A 411 0.06 7.59 -22.94
N VAL A 412 0.04 6.34 -23.41
CA VAL A 412 1.04 5.30 -23.09
C VAL A 412 1.54 4.70 -24.40
N LEU A 413 2.85 4.59 -24.51
CA LEU A 413 3.55 3.96 -25.63
C LEU A 413 4.39 2.80 -25.09
N GLN A 414 4.37 1.67 -25.79
CA GLN A 414 5.30 0.55 -25.59
C GLN A 414 5.88 0.13 -26.94
N LEU A 415 7.20 0.04 -27.00
CA LEU A 415 7.96 -0.42 -28.16
C LEU A 415 8.74 -1.70 -27.78
N ILE A 416 8.66 -2.73 -28.63
CA ILE A 416 9.41 -3.99 -28.52
C ILE A 416 10.41 -4.01 -29.68
N PRO A 417 11.66 -3.49 -29.51
CA PRO A 417 12.58 -3.28 -30.63
C PRO A 417 13.16 -4.58 -31.20
N PHE A 418 13.29 -5.63 -30.37
CA PHE A 418 13.93 -6.88 -30.75
C PHE A 418 12.93 -8.00 -30.99
N ARG A 419 13.31 -8.99 -31.81
CA ARG A 419 12.46 -10.14 -32.18
C ARG A 419 12.20 -11.10 -31.00
N ASP A 420 13.15 -11.22 -30.08
CA ASP A 420 13.05 -12.08 -28.90
C ASP A 420 12.07 -11.57 -27.83
N LYS A 421 11.56 -10.35 -28.02
CA LYS A 421 10.56 -9.70 -27.13
C LYS A 421 10.99 -9.57 -25.67
N ASN A 422 12.25 -9.82 -25.35
CA ASN A 422 12.76 -9.76 -23.97
C ASN A 422 13.02 -8.33 -23.48
N PHE A 423 13.11 -7.39 -24.41
CA PHE A 423 13.40 -5.99 -24.13
C PHE A 423 12.25 -5.10 -24.60
N THR A 424 11.80 -4.23 -23.73
CA THR A 424 10.73 -3.27 -23.98
C THR A 424 11.17 -1.87 -23.60
N VAL A 425 10.80 -0.91 -24.41
CA VAL A 425 10.87 0.53 -24.11
C VAL A 425 9.45 1.05 -23.97
N ARG A 426 9.20 1.86 -22.97
CA ARG A 426 7.90 2.49 -22.77
C ARG A 426 8.05 3.95 -22.45
N ALA A 427 7.00 4.71 -22.75
CA ALA A 427 6.86 6.08 -22.31
C ALA A 427 5.40 6.35 -21.95
N PHE A 428 5.14 7.18 -20.97
CA PHE A 428 3.79 7.68 -20.74
C PHE A 428 3.78 9.15 -20.36
N TYR A 429 2.70 9.79 -20.73
CA TYR A 429 2.24 11.09 -20.28
C TYR A 429 0.92 10.88 -19.56
N LYS A 430 0.77 11.45 -18.35
CA LYS A 430 -0.48 11.40 -17.59
C LYS A 430 -0.70 12.71 -16.86
N ARG A 431 -1.92 13.26 -16.97
CA ARG A 431 -2.39 14.34 -16.13
C ARG A 431 -3.56 13.83 -15.29
N ILE A 432 -3.54 14.11 -14.01
CA ILE A 432 -4.63 13.85 -13.08
C ILE A 432 -4.90 15.09 -12.26
N PHE A 433 -6.08 15.14 -11.62
CA PHE A 433 -6.33 16.10 -10.57
C PHE A 433 -6.80 15.39 -9.29
N ARG A 434 -6.62 16.07 -8.16
CA ARG A 434 -7.11 15.65 -6.87
C ARG A 434 -8.03 16.72 -6.31
N MET A 435 -9.28 16.34 -6.02
CA MET A 435 -10.18 17.19 -5.28
C MET A 435 -9.70 17.35 -3.83
N PRO A 436 -9.76 18.55 -3.21
CA PRO A 436 -9.51 18.70 -1.78
C PRO A 436 -10.38 17.74 -0.97
N THR A 437 -9.85 17.20 0.12
CA THR A 437 -10.57 16.29 1.01
C THR A 437 -11.68 17.04 1.76
N LEU A 438 -12.60 16.31 2.38
CA LEU A 438 -13.64 16.95 3.19
C LEU A 438 -13.05 17.68 4.39
N ASN A 439 -11.93 17.19 4.96
CA ASN A 439 -11.22 17.93 6.01
C ASN A 439 -10.53 19.19 5.48
N ASP A 440 -9.88 19.12 4.29
CA ASP A 440 -9.26 20.29 3.67
C ASP A 440 -10.28 21.44 3.50
N LEU A 441 -11.53 21.10 3.16
CA LEU A 441 -12.59 22.08 2.88
C LEU A 441 -13.40 22.49 4.10
N TYR A 442 -13.73 21.53 4.99
CA TYR A 442 -14.82 21.68 5.96
C TYR A 442 -14.42 21.44 7.41
N TYR A 443 -13.17 21.07 7.71
CA TYR A 443 -12.75 20.94 9.11
C TYR A 443 -12.83 22.28 9.81
N THR A 444 -13.61 22.36 10.88
CA THR A 444 -14.10 23.61 11.51
C THR A 444 -12.99 24.62 11.82
N PHE A 445 -11.78 24.15 12.17
CA PHE A 445 -10.70 25.04 12.63
C PHE A 445 -9.76 25.50 11.53
N ILE A 446 -9.58 24.69 10.47
CA ILE A 446 -8.56 24.94 9.43
C ILE A 446 -9.07 24.78 8.00
N GLY A 447 -10.29 24.27 7.81
CA GLY A 447 -10.84 24.02 6.49
C GLY A 447 -11.05 25.31 5.68
N ASN A 448 -10.92 25.18 4.36
CA ASN A 448 -11.11 26.30 3.44
C ASN A 448 -11.88 25.84 2.20
N LYS A 449 -13.17 26.21 2.13
CA LYS A 449 -14.05 25.81 1.01
C LYS A 449 -13.68 26.41 -0.35
N TYR A 450 -12.76 27.38 -0.41
CA TYR A 450 -12.31 28.04 -1.63
C TYR A 450 -11.09 27.37 -2.26
N LEU A 451 -10.62 26.25 -1.72
CA LEU A 451 -9.49 25.51 -2.27
C LEU A 451 -9.78 25.05 -3.69
N LYS A 452 -8.75 25.18 -4.54
CA LYS A 452 -8.72 24.64 -5.88
C LYS A 452 -8.18 23.21 -5.86
N PRO A 453 -8.56 22.37 -6.84
CA PRO A 453 -7.94 21.05 -7.00
C PRO A 453 -6.43 21.14 -7.21
N GLU A 454 -5.71 20.14 -6.72
CA GLU A 454 -4.31 19.91 -7.10
C GLU A 454 -4.25 19.20 -8.46
N PHE A 455 -3.25 19.56 -9.28
CA PHE A 455 -2.96 18.85 -10.52
C PHE A 455 -1.59 18.19 -10.46
N THR A 456 -1.52 16.96 -10.98
CA THR A 456 -0.25 16.26 -11.16
C THR A 456 -0.08 15.90 -12.62
N THR A 457 1.02 16.37 -13.21
CA THR A 457 1.44 16.02 -14.56
C THR A 457 2.67 15.13 -14.49
N GLN A 458 2.63 13.99 -15.15
CA GLN A 458 3.66 12.95 -15.10
C GLN A 458 4.20 12.66 -16.50
N TYR A 459 5.53 12.57 -16.60
CA TYR A 459 6.28 12.09 -17.75
C TYR A 459 7.19 10.97 -17.29
N ASP A 460 7.16 9.85 -17.98
CA ASP A 460 7.95 8.68 -17.66
C ASP A 460 8.50 8.03 -18.94
N VAL A 461 9.76 7.61 -18.86
CA VAL A 461 10.39 6.76 -19.86
C VAL A 461 11.04 5.59 -19.16
N GLY A 462 10.70 4.39 -19.55
CA GLY A 462 11.17 3.19 -18.87
C GLY A 462 11.63 2.09 -19.82
N LEU A 463 12.48 1.23 -19.27
CA LEU A 463 13.02 0.04 -19.91
C LEU A 463 12.67 -1.19 -19.08
N THR A 464 12.36 -2.28 -19.75
CA THR A 464 12.19 -3.59 -19.10
C THR A 464 12.97 -4.62 -19.89
N TRP A 465 13.72 -5.46 -19.18
CA TRP A 465 14.45 -6.56 -19.76
C TRP A 465 14.20 -7.84 -18.96
N ASP A 466 13.57 -8.82 -19.62
CA ASP A 466 13.23 -10.14 -19.07
C ASP A 466 14.00 -11.22 -19.79
N LYS A 467 14.76 -12.02 -19.06
CA LYS A 467 15.51 -13.14 -19.63
C LYS A 467 15.24 -14.42 -18.82
N TYR A 468 15.01 -15.51 -19.54
CA TYR A 468 14.83 -16.83 -18.95
C TYR A 468 15.85 -17.79 -19.54
N TRP A 469 16.40 -18.67 -18.70
CA TRP A 469 17.34 -19.71 -19.12
C TRP A 469 16.83 -21.08 -18.68
N THR A 470 16.87 -22.04 -19.58
CA THR A 470 16.51 -23.44 -19.29
C THR A 470 17.66 -24.21 -18.64
N ARG A 471 18.90 -23.79 -18.86
CA ARG A 471 20.15 -24.43 -18.38
C ARG A 471 21.01 -23.40 -17.65
N GLY A 472 21.93 -23.91 -16.79
CA GLY A 472 22.85 -23.07 -16.02
C GLY A 472 22.26 -22.62 -14.67
N ILE A 473 23.03 -21.83 -13.95
CA ILE A 473 22.72 -21.34 -12.61
C ILE A 473 21.59 -20.32 -12.65
N PHE A 474 21.63 -19.40 -13.60
CA PHE A 474 20.58 -18.39 -13.78
C PHE A 474 19.34 -19.04 -14.42
N LYS A 475 18.16 -18.84 -13.83
CA LYS A 475 16.87 -19.30 -14.35
C LYS A 475 16.04 -18.14 -14.88
N LYS A 476 16.09 -17.01 -14.18
CA LYS A 476 15.34 -15.80 -14.52
C LYS A 476 16.15 -14.58 -14.17
N LEU A 477 16.10 -13.56 -15.01
CA LEU A 477 16.51 -12.20 -14.72
C LEU A 477 15.39 -11.26 -15.21
N ASN A 478 14.95 -10.38 -14.36
CA ASN A 478 14.00 -9.32 -14.66
C ASN A 478 14.63 -7.99 -14.24
N THR A 479 14.68 -7.03 -15.13
CA THR A 479 15.23 -5.71 -14.87
C THR A 479 14.27 -4.65 -15.35
N THR A 480 13.99 -3.66 -14.50
CA THR A 480 13.22 -2.46 -14.84
C THR A 480 14.02 -1.22 -14.48
N LEU A 481 13.96 -0.23 -15.34
CA LEU A 481 14.56 1.10 -15.13
C LEU A 481 13.58 2.15 -15.63
N ASP A 482 13.20 3.09 -14.79
CA ASP A 482 12.31 4.21 -15.09
C ASP A 482 13.00 5.54 -14.79
N ALA A 483 12.94 6.48 -15.71
CA ALA A 483 13.28 7.88 -15.49
C ALA A 483 12.00 8.71 -15.60
N TYR A 484 11.76 9.56 -14.61
CA TYR A 484 10.51 10.31 -14.54
C TYR A 484 10.70 11.80 -14.19
N TYR A 485 9.73 12.59 -14.64
CA TYR A 485 9.56 13.98 -14.27
C TYR A 485 8.09 14.25 -13.97
N ASN A 486 7.80 14.69 -12.73
CA ASN A 486 6.44 14.98 -12.28
C ASN A 486 6.36 16.42 -11.78
N VAL A 487 5.22 17.06 -12.03
CA VAL A 487 4.90 18.41 -11.57
C VAL A 487 3.60 18.33 -10.78
N VAL A 488 3.62 18.79 -9.53
CA VAL A 488 2.41 18.95 -8.68
C VAL A 488 2.13 20.44 -8.53
N GLU A 489 0.99 20.87 -9.06
CA GLU A 489 0.52 22.27 -9.06
C GLU A 489 -0.61 22.46 -8.05
N ASN A 490 -0.76 23.67 -7.50
CA ASN A 490 -1.78 24.02 -6.50
C ASN A 490 -1.76 23.10 -5.28
N LYS A 491 -0.57 22.65 -4.87
CA LYS A 491 -0.46 21.73 -3.73
C LYS A 491 -1.12 22.34 -2.49
N ILE A 492 -1.98 21.57 -1.85
CA ILE A 492 -2.68 21.97 -0.65
C ILE A 492 -1.78 21.73 0.55
N ILE A 493 -1.53 22.77 1.32
CA ILE A 493 -0.72 22.75 2.53
C ILE A 493 -1.44 23.52 3.65
N ALA A 494 -1.17 23.14 4.90
CA ALA A 494 -1.60 23.89 6.07
C ALA A 494 -0.56 24.97 6.37
N THR A 495 -1.00 26.21 6.53
CA THR A 495 -0.15 27.36 6.89
C THR A 495 -0.72 28.08 8.10
N PRO A 496 0.12 28.73 8.94
CA PRO A 496 -0.37 29.63 9.97
C PRO A 496 -1.19 30.77 9.34
N ALA A 497 -2.35 31.07 9.93
CA ALA A 497 -3.15 32.24 9.55
C ALA A 497 -2.55 33.53 10.15
N SER A 498 -3.34 34.60 10.27
CA SER A 498 -2.93 35.91 10.77
C SER A 498 -2.35 35.90 12.19
N ASN A 499 -2.55 34.85 12.96
CA ASN A 499 -1.90 34.62 14.25
C ASN A 499 -1.28 33.23 14.30
N GLN A 500 -0.24 33.04 15.11
CA GLN A 500 0.53 31.80 15.21
C GLN A 500 -0.27 30.58 15.73
N PHE A 501 -1.48 30.80 16.23
CA PHE A 501 -2.34 29.76 16.82
C PHE A 501 -3.43 29.27 15.88
N GLN A 502 -3.65 29.96 14.77
CA GLN A 502 -4.66 29.59 13.77
C GLN A 502 -3.97 29.14 12.47
N TRP A 503 -4.33 27.97 12.00
CA TRP A 503 -3.88 27.41 10.73
C TRP A 503 -5.01 27.48 9.71
N THR A 504 -4.67 27.52 8.44
CA THR A 504 -5.63 27.41 7.35
C THR A 504 -5.05 26.59 6.21
N MET A 505 -5.92 25.95 5.46
CA MET A 505 -5.54 25.22 4.25
C MET A 505 -5.48 26.18 3.06
N VAL A 506 -4.41 26.12 2.30
CA VAL A 506 -4.18 27.00 1.12
C VAL A 506 -3.57 26.23 -0.06
N ASN A 507 -3.78 26.75 -1.27
CA ASN A 507 -3.12 26.26 -2.47
C ASN A 507 -1.84 27.10 -2.74
N LEU A 508 -0.74 26.72 -2.17
CA LEU A 508 0.53 27.45 -2.33
C LEU A 508 1.66 26.60 -2.93
N GLY A 509 1.38 25.36 -3.31
CA GLY A 509 2.47 24.45 -3.66
C GLY A 509 2.70 24.31 -5.16
N LEU A 510 3.95 24.52 -5.59
CA LEU A 510 4.48 24.01 -6.85
C LEU A 510 5.66 23.10 -6.55
N VAL A 511 5.49 21.80 -6.76
CA VAL A 511 6.57 20.83 -6.52
C VAL A 511 6.97 20.18 -7.84
N LYS A 512 8.28 20.19 -8.13
CA LYS A 512 8.86 19.51 -9.29
C LYS A 512 9.69 18.34 -8.82
N ILE A 513 9.42 17.17 -9.39
CA ILE A 513 10.01 15.89 -8.97
C ILE A 513 10.67 15.25 -10.18
N ARG A 514 11.93 14.89 -10.05
CA ARG A 514 12.68 14.12 -11.05
C ARG A 514 13.40 12.98 -10.38
N GLY A 515 13.44 11.83 -11.02
CA GLY A 515 14.09 10.67 -10.42
C GLY A 515 14.28 9.50 -11.36
N ILE A 516 14.92 8.49 -10.80
CA ILE A 516 15.20 7.22 -11.45
C ILE A 516 14.82 6.11 -10.47
N ASP A 517 14.01 5.17 -10.92
CA ASP A 517 13.69 3.93 -10.22
C ASP A 517 14.33 2.75 -10.96
N ALA A 518 15.03 1.89 -10.25
CA ALA A 518 15.59 0.66 -10.78
C ALA A 518 15.17 -0.53 -9.93
N ALA A 519 14.86 -1.65 -10.57
CA ALA A 519 14.63 -2.93 -9.89
C ALA A 519 15.23 -4.07 -10.71
N VAL A 520 15.92 -4.97 -9.99
CA VAL A 520 16.51 -6.18 -10.58
C VAL A 520 16.07 -7.37 -9.74
N GLY A 521 15.44 -8.36 -10.37
CA GLY A 521 15.06 -9.63 -9.78
C GLY A 521 15.76 -10.78 -10.49
N SER A 522 16.26 -11.77 -9.75
CA SER A 522 16.90 -12.95 -10.32
C SER A 522 16.51 -14.20 -9.55
N SER A 523 16.24 -15.29 -10.28
CA SER A 523 16.09 -16.63 -9.69
C SER A 523 17.26 -17.51 -10.13
N LEU A 524 17.89 -18.18 -9.18
CA LEU A 524 19.06 -19.00 -9.35
C LEU A 524 18.80 -20.45 -8.93
N ALA A 525 19.44 -21.41 -9.59
CA ALA A 525 19.52 -22.81 -9.14
C ALA A 525 20.96 -23.17 -8.85
N LEU A 526 21.29 -23.27 -7.57
CA LEU A 526 22.63 -23.56 -7.03
C LEU A 526 22.71 -25.02 -6.56
N GLY A 527 22.68 -25.97 -7.53
CA GLY A 527 22.52 -27.38 -7.23
C GLY A 527 21.15 -27.65 -6.59
N PRO A 528 21.10 -28.21 -5.34
CA PRO A 528 19.82 -28.46 -4.67
C PRO A 528 19.20 -27.22 -4.01
N VAL A 529 19.90 -26.08 -4.00
CA VAL A 529 19.44 -24.83 -3.42
C VAL A 529 18.82 -23.94 -4.51
N SER A 530 17.61 -23.47 -4.32
CA SER A 530 17.04 -22.36 -5.10
C SER A 530 17.27 -21.04 -4.37
N ALA A 531 17.60 -20.00 -5.12
CA ALA A 531 17.76 -18.66 -4.57
C ALA A 531 16.98 -17.63 -5.39
N ASP A 532 16.24 -16.75 -4.72
CA ASP A 532 15.56 -15.61 -5.29
C ASP A 532 16.15 -14.33 -4.72
N LEU A 533 16.64 -13.47 -5.60
CA LEU A 533 17.27 -12.21 -5.25
C LEU A 533 16.46 -11.07 -5.84
N ARG A 534 16.28 -9.98 -5.09
CA ARG A 534 15.68 -8.75 -5.58
C ARG A 534 16.44 -7.55 -5.00
N LEU A 535 16.78 -6.61 -5.87
CA LEU A 535 17.38 -5.33 -5.54
C LEU A 535 16.51 -4.22 -6.11
N THR A 536 16.23 -3.21 -5.30
CA THR A 536 15.57 -1.97 -5.76
C THR A 536 16.42 -0.77 -5.38
N TYR A 537 16.37 0.25 -6.20
CA TYR A 537 17.05 1.52 -5.95
C TYR A 537 16.22 2.66 -6.52
N THR A 538 16.18 3.77 -5.77
CA THR A 538 15.51 5.01 -6.17
C THR A 538 16.43 6.18 -5.91
N TYR A 539 16.65 6.99 -6.94
CA TYR A 539 17.14 8.35 -6.81
C TYR A 539 16.00 9.31 -7.11
N GLN A 540 15.76 10.29 -6.22
CA GLN A 540 14.72 11.28 -6.47
C GLN A 540 15.07 12.64 -5.90
N LYS A 541 14.74 13.68 -6.66
CA LYS A 541 14.86 15.06 -6.27
C LYS A 541 13.50 15.71 -6.38
N ALA A 542 12.86 15.94 -5.23
CA ALA A 542 11.55 16.56 -5.11
C ALA A 542 11.73 17.95 -4.48
N GLN A 543 11.52 19.00 -5.25
CA GLN A 543 11.88 20.35 -4.87
C GLN A 543 10.67 21.28 -4.86
N ASP A 544 10.66 22.17 -3.90
CA ASP A 544 9.66 23.23 -3.76
C ASP A 544 10.04 24.45 -4.61
N PHE A 545 9.16 24.81 -5.54
CA PHE A 545 9.26 25.99 -6.39
C PHE A 545 8.07 26.93 -6.20
N THR A 546 7.47 26.92 -5.02
CA THR A 546 6.24 27.65 -4.71
C THR A 546 6.45 29.16 -4.74
N ASP A 547 7.44 29.67 -4.03
CA ASP A 547 7.69 31.09 -3.85
C ASP A 547 9.15 31.43 -4.22
N PRO A 548 9.39 32.12 -5.36
CA PRO A 548 10.73 32.54 -5.77
C PRO A 548 11.46 33.45 -4.78
N GLU A 549 10.73 34.19 -3.94
CA GLU A 549 11.30 35.08 -2.92
C GLU A 549 11.66 34.33 -1.64
N SER A 550 11.23 33.08 -1.51
CA SER A 550 11.55 32.26 -0.34
C SER A 550 13.03 31.88 -0.33
N PRO A 551 13.73 31.99 0.82
CA PRO A 551 15.12 31.53 0.93
C PRO A 551 15.27 30.01 0.76
N TRP A 552 14.15 29.28 0.78
CA TRP A 552 14.09 27.82 0.60
C TRP A 552 13.65 27.41 -0.82
N TYR A 553 13.53 28.36 -1.75
CA TYR A 553 13.17 28.08 -3.13
C TYR A 553 14.11 27.06 -3.77
N GLY A 554 13.54 25.98 -4.34
CA GLY A 554 14.31 24.88 -4.90
C GLY A 554 14.87 23.89 -3.86
N GLY A 555 14.51 24.04 -2.57
CA GLY A 555 14.84 23.09 -1.51
C GLY A 555 14.11 21.76 -1.65
N GLN A 556 14.70 20.69 -1.10
CA GLN A 556 14.08 19.36 -1.05
C GLN A 556 12.87 19.39 -0.09
N ILE A 557 11.76 18.81 -0.50
CA ILE A 557 10.58 18.69 0.39
C ILE A 557 10.86 17.76 1.57
N PRO A 558 10.22 18.00 2.73
CA PRO A 558 10.51 17.26 3.96
C PRO A 558 10.32 15.74 3.83
N TYR A 559 11.17 15.00 4.54
CA TYR A 559 11.16 13.53 4.65
C TYR A 559 11.36 12.76 3.35
N ILE A 560 11.79 13.39 2.28
CA ILE A 560 12.09 12.73 1.01
C ILE A 560 13.60 12.51 0.92
N PRO A 561 14.08 11.25 0.97
CA PRO A 561 15.49 10.94 0.77
C PRO A 561 15.86 11.08 -0.72
N TRP A 562 17.09 11.50 -1.00
CA TRP A 562 17.60 11.52 -2.38
C TRP A 562 17.89 10.11 -2.88
N HIS A 563 18.34 9.23 -1.99
CA HIS A 563 18.68 7.85 -2.28
C HIS A 563 17.94 6.92 -1.34
N SER A 564 17.32 5.90 -1.88
CA SER A 564 16.74 4.80 -1.10
C SER A 564 16.83 3.49 -1.87
N GLY A 565 16.70 2.39 -1.18
CA GLY A 565 16.70 1.10 -1.83
C GLY A 565 16.43 -0.06 -0.88
N SER A 566 16.23 -1.22 -1.46
CA SER A 566 16.03 -2.45 -0.71
C SER A 566 16.73 -3.63 -1.39
N PHE A 567 17.10 -4.61 -0.60
CA PHE A 567 17.61 -5.88 -1.08
C PHE A 567 16.91 -7.02 -0.35
N THR A 568 16.46 -8.04 -1.08
CA THR A 568 15.92 -9.28 -0.49
C THR A 568 16.61 -10.48 -1.12
N ALA A 569 16.94 -11.48 -0.30
CA ALA A 569 17.51 -12.75 -0.72
C ALA A 569 16.80 -13.90 0.00
N GLY A 570 16.18 -14.79 -0.75
CA GLY A 570 15.55 -16.00 -0.24
C GLY A 570 16.27 -17.24 -0.74
N PHE A 571 16.65 -18.14 0.16
CA PHE A 571 17.30 -19.41 -0.14
C PHE A 571 16.40 -20.54 0.32
N SER A 572 16.09 -21.49 -0.57
CA SER A 572 15.30 -22.66 -0.25
C SER A 572 16.08 -23.93 -0.52
N TYR A 573 16.13 -24.82 0.49
CA TYR A 573 16.76 -26.13 0.41
C TYR A 573 15.89 -27.17 1.12
N ALA A 574 15.45 -28.18 0.38
CA ALA A 574 14.50 -29.18 0.89
C ALA A 574 13.27 -28.49 1.51
N ARG A 575 13.08 -28.61 2.84
CA ARG A 575 11.97 -28.01 3.58
C ARG A 575 12.40 -26.79 4.42
N TRP A 576 13.58 -26.26 4.19
CA TRP A 576 14.12 -25.08 4.84
C TRP A 576 14.05 -23.87 3.91
N THR A 577 13.71 -22.73 4.47
CA THR A 577 13.79 -21.45 3.78
C THR A 577 14.50 -20.44 4.69
N LEU A 578 15.56 -19.84 4.19
CA LEU A 578 16.27 -18.73 4.84
C LEU A 578 16.04 -17.47 4.03
N ASN A 579 15.59 -16.40 4.66
CA ASN A 579 15.40 -15.13 3.99
C ASN A 579 16.17 -14.03 4.72
N TYR A 580 16.74 -13.15 3.94
CA TYR A 580 17.38 -11.90 4.39
C TYR A 580 16.73 -10.73 3.65
N SER A 581 16.43 -9.66 4.35
CA SER A 581 15.96 -8.42 3.77
C SER A 581 16.69 -7.22 4.36
N PHE A 582 16.92 -6.23 3.51
CA PHE A 582 17.63 -5.00 3.82
C PHE A 582 16.90 -3.82 3.22
N ILE A 583 16.78 -2.73 3.98
CA ILE A 583 16.23 -1.46 3.55
C ILE A 583 17.21 -0.35 3.91
N TYR A 584 17.41 0.58 2.99
CA TYR A 584 18.20 1.78 3.18
C TYR A 584 17.39 3.02 2.81
N THR A 585 17.39 4.01 3.70
CA THR A 585 16.86 5.34 3.47
C THR A 585 17.97 6.35 3.70
N GLY A 586 18.32 7.09 2.66
CA GLY A 586 19.41 8.05 2.67
C GLY A 586 19.09 9.33 3.44
N GLU A 587 19.99 10.27 3.33
CA GLU A 587 19.87 11.59 3.93
C GLU A 587 18.65 12.35 3.40
N ARG A 588 18.06 13.16 4.28
CA ARG A 588 16.87 13.96 4.01
C ARG A 588 16.78 15.12 5.00
N TYR A 589 15.80 15.97 4.82
CA TYR A 589 15.48 17.05 5.76
C TYR A 589 14.12 16.83 6.40
N GLU A 590 13.95 17.27 7.64
CA GLU A 590 12.72 17.16 8.42
C GLU A 590 11.78 18.36 8.22
N SER A 591 12.30 19.46 7.67
CA SER A 591 11.60 20.72 7.39
C SER A 591 11.89 21.21 5.97
N VAL A 592 11.09 22.16 5.49
CA VAL A 592 11.29 22.86 4.21
C VAL A 592 12.60 23.66 4.19
N ALA A 593 13.06 24.13 5.35
CA ALA A 593 14.35 24.74 5.53
C ALA A 593 15.44 23.66 5.51
N ASN A 594 16.14 23.55 4.38
CA ASN A 594 17.20 22.56 4.19
C ASN A 594 18.53 23.03 4.82
N ILE A 595 18.53 23.19 6.14
CA ILE A 595 19.68 23.61 6.95
C ILE A 595 20.18 22.44 7.81
N PRO A 596 21.42 22.49 8.33
CA PRO A 596 21.99 21.40 9.13
C PRO A 596 21.13 21.00 10.33
N GLU A 597 20.45 21.94 10.96
CA GLU A 597 19.57 21.71 12.14
C GLU A 597 18.37 20.83 11.82
N ASN A 598 17.93 20.82 10.55
CA ASN A 598 16.81 20.02 10.05
C ASN A 598 17.26 18.76 9.32
N TYR A 599 18.56 18.44 9.37
CA TYR A 599 19.08 17.26 8.71
C TYR A 599 18.71 15.99 9.46
N ALA A 600 18.10 15.03 8.74
CA ALA A 600 17.77 13.72 9.25
C ALA A 600 18.79 12.68 8.75
N GLN A 601 19.43 11.98 9.68
CA GLN A 601 20.44 10.97 9.41
C GLN A 601 19.87 9.84 8.53
N PRO A 602 20.68 9.30 7.61
CA PRO A 602 20.34 8.07 6.92
C PRO A 602 20.21 6.89 7.89
N TRP A 603 19.38 5.95 7.55
CA TRP A 603 19.20 4.73 8.33
C TRP A 603 19.04 3.50 7.45
N TYR A 604 19.28 2.34 8.03
CA TYR A 604 19.06 1.05 7.39
C TYR A 604 18.52 0.05 8.39
N THR A 605 17.82 -0.97 7.91
CA THR A 605 17.44 -2.14 8.70
C THR A 605 17.81 -3.41 7.95
N SER A 606 18.17 -4.43 8.71
CA SER A 606 18.42 -5.78 8.19
C SER A 606 17.60 -6.77 8.98
N ASP A 607 16.87 -7.61 8.29
CA ASP A 607 15.98 -8.59 8.88
C ASP A 607 16.35 -9.99 8.38
N LEU A 608 16.18 -10.99 9.23
CA LEU A 608 16.46 -12.39 8.92
C LEU A 608 15.28 -13.26 9.32
N SER A 609 14.92 -14.24 8.50
CA SER A 609 13.98 -15.27 8.90
C SER A 609 14.44 -16.67 8.48
N LEU A 610 14.11 -17.65 9.32
CA LEU A 610 14.35 -19.06 9.07
C LEU A 610 13.02 -19.82 9.24
N ALA A 611 12.59 -20.48 8.17
CA ALA A 611 11.37 -21.29 8.18
C ALA A 611 11.69 -22.76 7.91
N ARG A 612 10.88 -23.65 8.49
CA ARG A 612 10.89 -25.07 8.21
C ARG A 612 9.48 -25.64 8.17
N SER A 613 9.21 -26.45 7.13
CA SER A 613 7.96 -27.18 6.98
C SER A 613 8.14 -28.64 7.41
N PHE A 614 7.15 -29.17 8.14
CA PHE A 614 7.07 -30.56 8.62
C PHE A 614 5.80 -31.20 8.06
N ALA A 615 5.91 -32.36 7.43
CA ALA A 615 4.75 -33.15 7.04
C ALA A 615 4.22 -33.95 8.23
N LEU A 616 2.91 -33.84 8.46
CA LEU A 616 2.20 -34.51 9.58
C LEU A 616 0.97 -35.21 9.02
N GLY A 617 1.07 -36.50 8.63
CA GLY A 617 -0.08 -37.31 8.23
C GLY A 617 -0.95 -36.73 7.11
N GLY A 618 -0.36 -36.10 6.09
CA GLY A 618 -1.08 -35.46 4.99
C GLY A 618 -1.35 -33.97 5.21
N HIS A 619 -0.96 -33.40 6.33
CA HIS A 619 -1.01 -31.99 6.69
C HIS A 619 0.41 -31.38 6.75
N GLU A 620 0.49 -30.07 6.78
CA GLU A 620 1.76 -29.36 6.90
C GLU A 620 1.77 -28.49 8.16
N LEU A 621 2.83 -28.59 8.96
CA LEU A 621 3.13 -27.64 10.02
C LEU A 621 4.37 -26.85 9.62
N ARG A 622 4.26 -25.52 9.53
CA ARG A 622 5.38 -24.61 9.26
C ARG A 622 5.72 -23.79 10.48
N GLY A 623 6.98 -23.82 10.87
CA GLY A 623 7.53 -22.94 11.91
C GLY A 623 8.44 -21.91 11.26
N THR A 624 8.28 -20.62 11.60
CA THR A 624 9.12 -19.51 11.13
C THR A 624 9.62 -18.71 12.32
N LEU A 625 10.92 -18.50 12.41
CA LEU A 625 11.55 -17.59 13.35
C LEU A 625 12.03 -16.35 12.58
N GLU A 626 11.63 -15.18 13.01
CA GLU A 626 12.03 -13.90 12.45
C GLU A 626 12.80 -13.09 13.47
N VAL A 627 13.86 -12.44 13.01
CA VAL A 627 14.62 -11.44 13.77
C VAL A 627 14.72 -10.18 12.92
N ASN A 628 14.15 -9.12 13.40
CA ASN A 628 14.08 -7.83 12.71
C ASN A 628 15.12 -6.88 13.30
N ASN A 629 15.67 -5.99 12.45
CA ASN A 629 16.70 -5.02 12.81
C ASN A 629 17.86 -5.69 13.57
N ILE A 630 18.50 -6.68 12.93
CA ILE A 630 19.53 -7.54 13.56
C ILE A 630 20.73 -6.76 14.08
N PHE A 631 21.01 -5.57 13.52
CA PHE A 631 22.09 -4.69 13.93
C PHE A 631 21.68 -3.66 15.00
N ASN A 632 20.45 -3.74 15.51
CA ASN A 632 19.90 -2.84 16.54
C ASN A 632 20.06 -1.36 16.21
N GLN A 633 19.89 -1.00 14.95
CA GLN A 633 19.95 0.41 14.55
C GLN A 633 18.85 1.20 15.26
N GLN A 634 19.23 2.29 15.91
CA GLN A 634 18.31 3.26 16.46
C GLN A 634 18.01 4.29 15.38
N TYR A 635 16.75 4.44 15.00
CA TYR A 635 16.38 5.32 13.89
C TYR A 635 14.96 5.86 14.06
N GLU A 636 14.69 6.93 13.33
CA GLU A 636 13.39 7.60 13.24
C GLU A 636 13.00 7.74 11.78
N VAL A 637 11.77 7.40 11.43
CA VAL A 637 11.20 7.69 10.12
C VAL A 637 10.69 9.13 10.10
N VAL A 638 10.01 9.53 11.16
CA VAL A 638 9.56 10.89 11.45
C VAL A 638 10.24 11.36 12.73
N GLN A 639 10.65 12.61 12.79
CA GLN A 639 11.35 13.22 13.91
C GLN A 639 10.63 13.00 15.23
N CYS A 640 11.35 12.57 16.25
CA CYS A 640 10.86 12.24 17.59
C CYS A 640 9.85 11.06 17.63
N TYR A 641 9.80 10.26 16.58
CA TYR A 641 9.05 9.00 16.54
C TYR A 641 10.02 7.82 16.38
N PRO A 642 10.64 7.37 17.50
CA PRO A 642 11.65 6.32 17.45
C PRO A 642 11.04 5.00 17.00
N MET A 643 11.80 4.26 16.20
CA MET A 643 11.44 2.93 15.70
C MET A 643 12.00 1.83 16.61
N PRO A 644 11.41 0.61 16.59
CA PRO A 644 11.89 -0.50 17.39
C PRO A 644 13.33 -0.93 17.03
N GLY A 645 14.15 -1.21 18.03
CA GLY A 645 15.41 -1.90 17.88
C GLY A 645 15.25 -3.37 17.52
N THR A 646 16.28 -4.21 17.76
CA THR A 646 16.20 -5.64 17.48
C THR A 646 14.99 -6.30 18.18
N ASN A 647 14.23 -7.03 17.41
CA ASN A 647 13.04 -7.73 17.90
C ASN A 647 12.84 -9.05 17.15
N PHE A 648 12.06 -9.95 17.72
CA PHE A 648 11.82 -11.28 17.18
C PHE A 648 10.35 -11.65 17.17
N ARG A 649 9.99 -12.56 16.27
CA ARG A 649 8.66 -13.15 16.14
C ARG A 649 8.76 -14.64 15.80
N LEU A 650 7.98 -15.48 16.47
CA LEU A 650 7.80 -16.89 16.16
C LEU A 650 6.40 -17.07 15.56
N ILE A 651 6.33 -17.73 14.41
CA ILE A 651 5.09 -17.98 13.68
C ILE A 651 4.96 -19.50 13.51
N LEU A 652 3.81 -20.04 13.92
CA LEU A 652 3.44 -21.44 13.71
C LEU A 652 2.19 -21.48 12.83
N SER A 653 2.28 -22.11 11.65
CA SER A 653 1.17 -22.25 10.71
C SER A 653 0.86 -23.72 10.47
N PHE A 654 -0.39 -24.11 10.66
CA PHE A 654 -0.91 -25.43 10.35
C PHE A 654 -1.78 -25.34 9.09
N LEU A 655 -1.49 -26.20 8.09
CA LEU A 655 -2.20 -26.27 6.80
C LEU A 655 -2.80 -27.67 6.63
N LEU A 656 -4.11 -27.71 6.30
CA LEU A 656 -4.89 -28.92 6.05
C LEU A 656 -5.06 -29.16 4.55
#